data_2072c7cb5a421d3f0fab8ce03765e1d1
#
_entry.id   2072c7cb5a421d3f0fab8ce03765e1d1
#
_cell.length_a   1.000
_cell.length_b   1.000
_cell.length_c   1.000
_cell.angle_alpha   90.00
_cell.angle_beta   90.00
_cell.angle_gamma   90.00
#
_symmetry.space_group_name_H-M   'P 1'
#
loop_
_entity.id
_entity.type
_entity.pdbx_description
1 polymer ?
#
loop_
_entity_poly.entity_id
_entity_poly.type
_entity_poly.pdbx_seq_one_letter_code
_entity_poly.pdbx_strand_id
1 'polypeptide(L)'
;MQAPSSESLSYLIKNFQNDDFLNTEKIANNIVTEFPHHDIAWRILGKLYTDQNRATDALYAILKAVELIPEDAGLLNNLGLIQQDLGELRDSVVSFKKSVEINPSYPEAKFNLANTFHKLGRKEEAKSYYLKALEINPGHFAANINLGVTFLEMNKYKDSEKFFRKSNNLKPDISLTHNYLGYTHFELNKLNDAFYSFLNAIEITPDYQEAWNNIYYPIKLIKPYDTKSLKSYFNFINKQEYTNLNLKLAILEYKLNIGKKEAKQFYDKALTSLLVKKKNIIKNPKPIENSVKIKPNKVIGLLHFGRSGSGLLHSLIDNHSEVMTLPSIYFSEFFDPDNWDELIKLGWEKIIDRFIEFYPVFFDARSPYPIKSINKSKIEKIGILEGMTSLGANKNEYLFLDKNLFKNELFNLISKYKHLDHLTFFYLVHYAYEKLINKKNNKKIILYHIHNPDVITKLNFARQEPDAKWIVIVRNPVDSLESWIYKAFYENRYYEVVNSIRAMLLQVDDIFFFNKDVIGLKLEDLKSKPENTITLLCKWMGIKKEKSLFEMTAQGKKWWGDRSNPHMPAFGSVSKSKIGKIFSENDALVFNTLFYPFSVKFGYKKEDLNKFKNDLQLIKPLIDKIFNFEEKLADRIGMSHKDFMNLGSYRYLRKIINERYTILEGNGTYSNLISPISKIV
;
A
#
# COMPACT_ATOMS: atom_id res chain seq x y z
N MET A 1 49.02 28.94 9.40
CA MET A 1 48.58 27.53 9.30
C MET A 1 49.09 27.02 7.97
N GLN A 2 49.73 25.85 7.92
CA GLN A 2 50.08 25.21 6.65
C GLN A 2 48.80 24.83 5.93
N ALA A 3 48.73 25.11 4.62
CA ALA A 3 47.62 24.77 3.75
C ALA A 3 48.05 23.69 2.76
N PRO A 4 47.13 22.84 2.25
CA PRO A 4 47.48 21.91 1.19
C PRO A 4 48.00 22.62 -0.06
N SER A 5 48.86 21.97 -0.82
CA SER A 5 49.37 22.59 -2.04
C SER A 5 48.22 22.80 -3.05
N SER A 6 48.33 23.87 -3.85
CA SER A 6 47.37 24.14 -4.92
C SER A 6 47.26 22.99 -5.93
N GLU A 7 48.34 22.24 -6.09
CA GLU A 7 48.43 21.06 -6.97
C GLU A 7 47.57 19.90 -6.36
N SER A 8 47.68 19.62 -5.07
CA SER A 8 46.90 18.60 -4.37
C SER A 8 45.41 18.90 -4.40
N LEU A 9 45.02 20.18 -4.21
CA LEU A 9 43.62 20.60 -4.31
C LEU A 9 43.07 20.49 -5.71
N SER A 10 43.86 20.94 -6.72
CA SER A 10 43.46 20.81 -8.13
C SER A 10 43.30 19.34 -8.54
N TYR A 11 44.15 18.45 -8.04
CA TYR A 11 44.08 17.03 -8.29
C TYR A 11 42.84 16.41 -7.59
N LEU A 12 42.54 16.78 -6.37
CA LEU A 12 41.29 16.37 -5.64
C LEU A 12 40.05 16.78 -6.43
N ILE A 13 39.96 18.06 -6.81
CA ILE A 13 38.78 18.59 -7.52
C ILE A 13 38.61 17.89 -8.87
N LYS A 14 39.70 17.65 -9.60
CA LYS A 14 39.71 16.96 -10.91
C LYS A 14 39.19 15.52 -10.76
N ASN A 15 39.66 14.75 -9.78
CA ASN A 15 39.16 13.38 -9.56
C ASN A 15 37.69 13.36 -9.20
N PHE A 16 37.25 14.30 -8.34
CA PHE A 16 35.83 14.44 -7.99
C PHE A 16 34.95 14.78 -9.20
N GLN A 17 35.42 15.69 -10.08
CA GLN A 17 34.69 16.04 -11.31
C GLN A 17 34.64 14.89 -12.35
N ASN A 18 35.60 13.97 -12.31
CA ASN A 18 35.66 12.81 -13.16
C ASN A 18 34.97 11.56 -12.59
N ASP A 19 34.23 11.70 -11.50
CA ASP A 19 33.55 10.60 -10.78
C ASP A 19 34.49 9.47 -10.31
N ASP A 20 35.79 9.76 -10.14
CA ASP A 20 36.76 8.82 -9.57
C ASP A 20 36.66 8.81 -8.06
N PHE A 21 35.61 8.14 -7.57
CA PHE A 21 35.23 8.15 -6.15
C PHE A 21 36.31 7.57 -5.23
N LEU A 22 37.02 6.52 -5.66
CA LEU A 22 38.07 5.88 -4.84
C LEU A 22 39.27 6.80 -4.63
N ASN A 23 39.78 7.40 -5.69
CA ASN A 23 40.91 8.33 -5.60
C ASN A 23 40.49 9.62 -4.88
N THR A 24 39.29 10.12 -5.16
CA THR A 24 38.73 11.29 -4.46
C THR A 24 38.69 11.08 -2.96
N GLU A 25 38.14 9.95 -2.49
CA GLU A 25 38.04 9.63 -1.06
C GLU A 25 39.44 9.53 -0.42
N LYS A 26 40.37 8.83 -1.07
CA LYS A 26 41.72 8.67 -0.59
C LYS A 26 42.47 10.01 -0.44
N ILE A 27 42.42 10.85 -1.48
CA ILE A 27 43.09 12.15 -1.50
C ILE A 27 42.46 13.09 -0.46
N ALA A 28 41.13 13.15 -0.41
CA ALA A 28 40.41 14.01 0.52
C ALA A 28 40.71 13.61 1.97
N ASN A 29 40.71 12.30 2.29
CA ASN A 29 41.07 11.79 3.63
C ASN A 29 42.52 12.14 4.03
N ASN A 30 43.46 12.05 3.11
CA ASN A 30 44.85 12.47 3.36
C ASN A 30 44.90 13.98 3.68
N ILE A 31 44.20 14.81 2.90
CA ILE A 31 44.16 16.26 3.11
C ILE A 31 43.53 16.59 4.47
N VAL A 32 42.40 16.01 4.86
CA VAL A 32 41.77 16.33 6.16
C VAL A 32 42.55 15.77 7.35
N THR A 33 43.37 14.74 7.14
CA THR A 33 44.26 14.22 8.17
C THR A 33 45.45 15.15 8.41
N GLU A 34 46.05 15.66 7.34
CA GLU A 34 47.20 16.55 7.42
C GLU A 34 46.78 18.04 7.70
N PHE A 35 45.64 18.45 7.12
CA PHE A 35 45.07 19.80 7.21
C PHE A 35 43.63 19.79 7.69
N PRO A 36 43.33 19.44 8.95
CA PRO A 36 41.97 19.25 9.46
C PRO A 36 41.08 20.53 9.42
N HIS A 37 41.70 21.70 9.34
CA HIS A 37 41.00 22.98 9.22
C HIS A 37 40.77 23.45 7.79
N HIS A 38 41.02 22.59 6.79
CA HIS A 38 40.78 22.90 5.38
C HIS A 38 39.38 22.45 4.91
N ASP A 39 38.52 23.42 4.65
CA ASP A 39 37.08 23.18 4.39
C ASP A 39 36.78 22.42 3.10
N ILE A 40 37.51 22.69 2.00
CA ILE A 40 37.20 22.11 0.67
C ILE A 40 37.21 20.59 0.70
N ALA A 41 38.19 19.97 1.38
CA ALA A 41 38.28 18.51 1.43
C ALA A 41 37.10 17.92 2.22
N TRP A 42 36.68 18.54 3.33
CA TRP A 42 35.48 18.13 4.08
C TRP A 42 34.20 18.29 3.27
N ARG A 43 34.06 19.37 2.50
CA ARG A 43 32.91 19.59 1.59
C ARG A 43 32.83 18.51 0.52
N ILE A 44 33.96 18.16 -0.10
CA ILE A 44 34.04 17.10 -1.14
C ILE A 44 33.70 15.74 -0.50
N LEU A 45 34.23 15.40 0.68
CA LEU A 45 33.89 14.16 1.38
C LEU A 45 32.41 14.11 1.70
N GLY A 46 31.83 15.19 2.22
CA GLY A 46 30.39 15.25 2.50
C GLY A 46 29.53 14.97 1.27
N LYS A 47 29.86 15.59 0.15
CA LYS A 47 29.16 15.36 -1.14
C LYS A 47 29.39 13.94 -1.64
N LEU A 48 30.62 13.45 -1.67
CA LEU A 48 31.00 12.11 -2.10
C LEU A 48 30.22 11.02 -1.32
N TYR A 49 30.20 11.13 0.01
CA TYR A 49 29.49 10.17 0.86
C TYR A 49 27.97 10.23 0.68
N THR A 50 27.43 11.41 0.40
CA THR A 50 26.02 11.56 0.02
C THR A 50 25.72 10.81 -1.28
N ASP A 51 26.53 10.98 -2.32
CA ASP A 51 26.36 10.33 -3.61
C ASP A 51 26.51 8.81 -3.53
N GLN A 52 27.30 8.32 -2.56
CA GLN A 52 27.44 6.90 -2.24
C GLN A 52 26.38 6.34 -1.28
N ASN A 53 25.38 7.12 -0.86
CA ASN A 53 24.39 6.77 0.16
C ASN A 53 24.98 6.40 1.54
N ARG A 54 26.12 6.94 1.90
CA ARG A 54 26.82 6.78 3.20
C ARG A 54 26.45 7.95 4.12
N ALA A 55 25.18 8.02 4.52
CA ALA A 55 24.60 9.19 5.18
C ALA A 55 25.28 9.58 6.51
N THR A 56 25.74 8.61 7.31
CA THR A 56 26.46 8.86 8.56
C THR A 56 27.84 9.47 8.34
N ASP A 57 28.58 8.99 7.36
CA ASP A 57 29.90 9.52 7.00
C ASP A 57 29.74 10.92 6.39
N ALA A 58 28.70 11.09 5.55
CA ALA A 58 28.35 12.38 4.99
C ALA A 58 28.02 13.42 6.08
N LEU A 59 27.24 13.01 7.12
CA LEU A 59 26.91 13.88 8.24
C LEU A 59 28.15 14.33 8.98
N TYR A 60 29.06 13.41 9.27
CA TYR A 60 30.32 13.76 9.95
C TYR A 60 31.15 14.76 9.14
N ALA A 61 31.34 14.51 7.85
CA ALA A 61 32.14 15.37 6.98
C ALA A 61 31.51 16.75 6.81
N ILE A 62 30.21 16.84 6.59
CA ILE A 62 29.54 18.14 6.41
C ILE A 62 29.50 18.97 7.69
N LEU A 63 29.37 18.31 8.86
CA LEU A 63 29.46 19.01 10.16
C LEU A 63 30.85 19.65 10.35
N LYS A 64 31.91 18.94 9.98
CA LYS A 64 33.28 19.52 10.00
C LYS A 64 33.42 20.71 9.06
N ALA A 65 32.84 20.65 7.86
CA ALA A 65 32.83 21.77 6.93
C ALA A 65 32.04 22.97 7.50
N VAL A 66 30.89 22.72 8.12
CA VAL A 66 30.06 23.79 8.75
C VAL A 66 30.74 24.40 10.00
N GLU A 67 31.48 23.61 10.80
CA GLU A 67 32.28 24.12 11.90
C GLU A 67 33.34 25.13 11.40
N LEU A 68 33.91 24.90 10.23
CA LEU A 68 34.93 25.75 9.62
C LEU A 68 34.33 26.99 8.94
N ILE A 69 33.19 26.85 8.30
CA ILE A 69 32.49 27.93 7.58
C ILE A 69 31.00 27.94 7.99
N PRO A 70 30.67 28.50 9.18
CA PRO A 70 29.30 28.45 9.73
C PRO A 70 28.28 29.34 8.98
N GLU A 71 28.79 30.31 8.18
CA GLU A 71 27.95 31.24 7.42
C GLU A 71 27.86 30.90 5.92
N ASP A 72 28.11 29.65 5.53
CA ASP A 72 27.88 29.18 4.16
C ASP A 72 26.47 28.61 4.03
N ALA A 73 25.59 29.33 3.31
CA ALA A 73 24.21 28.90 3.08
C ALA A 73 24.12 27.57 2.32
N GLY A 74 25.05 27.30 1.40
CA GLY A 74 25.10 26.04 0.64
C GLY A 74 25.45 24.84 1.51
N LEU A 75 26.45 24.98 2.41
CA LEU A 75 26.81 23.92 3.36
C LEU A 75 25.66 23.59 4.31
N LEU A 76 24.99 24.61 4.84
CA LEU A 76 23.84 24.43 5.71
C LEU A 76 22.65 23.78 4.99
N ASN A 77 22.45 24.11 3.72
CA ASN A 77 21.46 23.41 2.89
C ASN A 77 21.83 21.93 2.71
N ASN A 78 23.08 21.62 2.42
CA ASN A 78 23.54 20.23 2.29
C ASN A 78 23.44 19.46 3.62
N LEU A 79 23.78 20.09 4.74
CA LEU A 79 23.56 19.51 6.07
C LEU A 79 22.08 19.16 6.29
N GLY A 80 21.18 20.08 5.96
CA GLY A 80 19.74 19.85 6.06
C GLY A 80 19.24 18.70 5.21
N LEU A 81 19.79 18.48 3.99
CA LEU A 81 19.47 17.34 3.14
C LEU A 81 19.93 16.02 3.75
N ILE A 82 21.17 15.95 4.24
CA ILE A 82 21.71 14.75 4.90
C ILE A 82 20.89 14.39 6.14
N GLN A 83 20.52 15.39 6.95
CA GLN A 83 19.63 15.19 8.11
C GLN A 83 18.23 14.69 7.70
N GLN A 84 17.69 15.16 6.59
CA GLN A 84 16.44 14.61 6.03
C GLN A 84 16.57 13.13 5.67
N ASP A 85 17.67 12.73 5.05
CA ASP A 85 17.92 11.35 4.62
C ASP A 85 18.08 10.41 5.83
N LEU A 86 18.65 10.93 6.93
CA LEU A 86 18.74 10.23 8.21
C LEU A 86 17.42 10.23 9.01
N GLY A 87 16.40 10.97 8.56
CA GLY A 87 15.12 11.11 9.25
C GLY A 87 15.13 12.12 10.42
N GLU A 88 16.22 12.89 10.59
CA GLU A 88 16.40 13.94 11.59
C GLU A 88 15.69 15.23 11.15
N LEU A 89 14.36 15.14 10.94
CA LEU A 89 13.60 16.23 10.31
C LEU A 89 13.59 17.53 11.11
N ARG A 90 13.70 17.46 12.45
CA ARG A 90 13.73 18.67 13.28
C ARG A 90 15.03 19.43 13.10
N ASP A 91 16.15 18.73 13.07
CA ASP A 91 17.48 19.32 12.88
C ASP A 91 17.63 19.85 11.46
N SER A 92 17.09 19.14 10.48
CA SER A 92 16.99 19.59 9.08
C SER A 92 16.26 20.95 8.95
N VAL A 93 15.15 21.16 9.70
CA VAL A 93 14.47 22.46 9.72
C VAL A 93 15.39 23.56 10.23
N VAL A 94 16.20 23.29 11.27
CA VAL A 94 17.16 24.28 11.82
C VAL A 94 18.21 24.63 10.79
N SER A 95 18.82 23.64 10.16
CA SER A 95 19.85 23.82 9.14
C SER A 95 19.35 24.62 7.93
N PHE A 96 18.16 24.24 7.39
CA PHE A 96 17.58 25.00 6.27
C PHE A 96 17.14 26.41 6.63
N LYS A 97 16.58 26.63 7.83
CA LYS A 97 16.24 27.99 8.28
C LYS A 97 17.46 28.88 8.32
N LYS A 98 18.56 28.40 8.91
CA LYS A 98 19.82 29.12 8.95
C LYS A 98 20.37 29.42 7.56
N SER A 99 20.29 28.43 6.63
CA SER A 99 20.64 28.63 5.22
C SER A 99 19.83 29.75 4.56
N VAL A 100 18.50 29.80 4.80
CA VAL A 100 17.60 30.85 4.27
C VAL A 100 17.84 32.21 4.93
N GLU A 101 18.24 32.26 6.20
CA GLU A 101 18.60 33.48 6.92
C GLU A 101 19.87 34.09 6.32
N ILE A 102 20.90 33.29 6.04
CA ILE A 102 22.16 33.74 5.46
C ILE A 102 21.96 34.19 4.00
N ASN A 103 21.20 33.39 3.20
CA ASN A 103 20.89 33.75 1.84
C ASN A 103 19.35 33.72 1.58
N PRO A 104 18.69 34.88 1.80
CA PRO A 104 17.23 34.97 1.55
C PRO A 104 16.80 34.80 0.10
N SER A 105 17.73 34.86 -0.85
CA SER A 105 17.46 34.67 -2.30
C SER A 105 17.76 33.26 -2.79
N TYR A 106 17.92 32.27 -1.90
CA TYR A 106 18.23 30.89 -2.24
C TYR A 106 16.93 30.04 -2.36
N PRO A 107 16.39 29.83 -3.59
CA PRO A 107 15.11 29.17 -3.77
C PRO A 107 15.16 27.69 -3.38
N GLU A 108 16.30 26.99 -3.61
CA GLU A 108 16.45 25.57 -3.27
C GLU A 108 16.39 25.36 -1.75
N ALA A 109 17.01 26.22 -0.94
CA ALA A 109 16.94 26.12 0.51
C ALA A 109 15.51 26.33 1.01
N LYS A 110 14.77 27.29 0.45
CA LYS A 110 13.35 27.50 0.76
C LYS A 110 12.50 26.30 0.35
N PHE A 111 12.74 25.73 -0.83
CA PHE A 111 12.07 24.55 -1.31
C PHE A 111 12.33 23.33 -0.40
N ASN A 112 13.58 23.11 0.01
CA ASN A 112 13.97 22.01 0.90
C ASN A 112 13.38 22.18 2.30
N LEU A 113 13.34 23.39 2.82
CA LEU A 113 12.66 23.72 4.08
C LEU A 113 11.16 23.44 3.99
N ALA A 114 10.52 23.82 2.87
CA ALA A 114 9.12 23.53 2.64
C ALA A 114 8.85 22.02 2.60
N ASN A 115 9.70 21.26 1.92
CA ASN A 115 9.62 19.79 1.90
C ASN A 115 9.72 19.19 3.30
N THR A 116 10.62 19.71 4.13
CA THR A 116 10.77 19.24 5.51
C THR A 116 9.54 19.55 6.35
N PHE A 117 8.96 20.74 6.24
CA PHE A 117 7.69 21.06 6.88
C PHE A 117 6.55 20.16 6.40
N HIS A 118 6.49 19.88 5.10
CA HIS A 118 5.49 18.95 4.54
C HIS A 118 5.64 17.53 5.12
N LYS A 119 6.87 17.00 5.18
CA LYS A 119 7.16 15.69 5.82
C LYS A 119 6.77 15.67 7.32
N LEU A 120 6.89 16.80 8.03
CA LEU A 120 6.45 16.96 9.41
C LEU A 120 4.93 17.16 9.57
N GLY A 121 4.16 17.21 8.47
CA GLY A 121 2.73 17.49 8.48
C GLY A 121 2.35 18.98 8.70
N ARG A 122 3.33 19.88 8.72
CA ARG A 122 3.18 21.32 8.94
C ARG A 122 2.84 22.05 7.62
N LYS A 123 1.63 21.75 7.10
CA LYS A 123 1.21 22.12 5.74
C LYS A 123 1.16 23.63 5.47
N GLU A 124 0.72 24.43 6.44
CA GLU A 124 0.65 25.90 6.25
C GLU A 124 2.06 26.52 6.11
N GLU A 125 3.03 26.01 6.87
CA GLU A 125 4.42 26.45 6.76
C GLU A 125 5.05 25.97 5.46
N ALA A 126 4.81 24.72 5.08
CA ALA A 126 5.24 24.17 3.80
C ALA A 126 4.73 25.06 2.64
N LYS A 127 3.42 25.35 2.62
CA LYS A 127 2.80 26.27 1.64
C LYS A 127 3.52 27.62 1.59
N SER A 128 3.77 28.23 2.74
CA SER A 128 4.42 29.55 2.83
C SER A 128 5.82 29.52 2.19
N TYR A 129 6.62 28.50 2.49
CA TYR A 129 7.99 28.43 1.95
C TYR A 129 8.04 27.99 0.50
N TYR A 130 7.11 27.13 0.01
CA TYR A 130 6.98 26.88 -1.43
C TYR A 130 6.64 28.14 -2.20
N LEU A 131 5.70 28.98 -1.72
CA LEU A 131 5.38 30.25 -2.35
C LEU A 131 6.61 31.19 -2.41
N LYS A 132 7.37 31.32 -1.30
CA LYS A 132 8.59 32.11 -1.26
C LYS A 132 9.68 31.58 -2.22
N ALA A 133 9.77 30.27 -2.42
CA ALA A 133 10.66 29.69 -3.42
C ALA A 133 10.22 30.03 -4.85
N LEU A 134 8.88 29.98 -5.11
CA LEU A 134 8.29 30.31 -6.40
C LEU A 134 8.23 31.82 -6.72
N GLU A 135 8.30 32.68 -5.72
CA GLU A 135 8.49 34.12 -5.91
C GLU A 135 9.85 34.42 -6.53
N ILE A 136 10.89 33.66 -6.12
CA ILE A 136 12.26 33.81 -6.66
C ILE A 136 12.38 33.08 -8.00
N ASN A 137 11.92 31.83 -8.06
CA ASN A 137 11.97 30.99 -9.26
C ASN A 137 10.58 30.46 -9.63
N PRO A 138 9.77 31.24 -10.41
CA PRO A 138 8.42 30.81 -10.81
C PRO A 138 8.39 29.55 -11.66
N GLY A 139 9.51 29.21 -12.33
CA GLY A 139 9.68 28.01 -13.16
C GLY A 139 10.14 26.78 -12.39
N HIS A 140 10.28 26.84 -11.06
CA HIS A 140 10.72 25.69 -10.27
C HIS A 140 9.65 24.58 -10.29
N PHE A 141 9.86 23.59 -11.15
CA PHE A 141 8.89 22.51 -11.43
C PHE A 141 8.47 21.74 -10.20
N ALA A 142 9.44 21.25 -9.41
CA ALA A 142 9.15 20.46 -8.21
C ALA A 142 8.40 21.28 -7.13
N ALA A 143 8.69 22.58 -7.00
CA ALA A 143 7.97 23.44 -6.05
C ALA A 143 6.51 23.66 -6.47
N ASN A 144 6.22 23.80 -7.78
CA ASN A 144 4.85 23.89 -8.27
C ASN A 144 4.08 22.59 -8.00
N ILE A 145 4.69 21.41 -8.22
CA ILE A 145 4.05 20.11 -7.92
C ILE A 145 3.77 20.00 -6.42
N ASN A 146 4.79 20.18 -5.58
CA ASN A 146 4.67 19.96 -4.14
C ASN A 146 3.71 20.95 -3.48
N LEU A 147 3.64 22.18 -3.98
CA LEU A 147 2.64 23.15 -3.56
C LEU A 147 1.23 22.74 -4.01
N GLY A 148 1.09 22.23 -5.24
CA GLY A 148 -0.17 21.65 -5.74
C GLY A 148 -0.63 20.48 -4.84
N VAL A 149 0.26 19.58 -4.48
CA VAL A 149 -0.01 18.46 -3.54
C VAL A 149 -0.37 18.99 -2.14
N THR A 150 0.35 19.99 -1.65
CA THR A 150 0.06 20.61 -0.35
C THR A 150 -1.35 21.20 -0.33
N PHE A 151 -1.76 21.93 -1.38
CA PHE A 151 -3.14 22.43 -1.50
C PHE A 151 -4.17 21.31 -1.62
N LEU A 152 -3.85 20.23 -2.35
CA LEU A 152 -4.69 19.05 -2.46
C LEU A 152 -4.98 18.44 -1.09
N GLU A 153 -3.92 18.22 -0.30
CA GLU A 153 -4.01 17.68 1.07
C GLU A 153 -4.68 18.63 2.06
N MET A 154 -4.75 19.91 1.73
CA MET A 154 -5.51 20.93 2.45
C MET A 154 -6.96 21.07 1.94
N ASN A 155 -7.38 20.20 1.01
CA ASN A 155 -8.68 20.25 0.32
C ASN A 155 -8.97 21.59 -0.44
N LYS A 156 -7.90 22.32 -0.81
CA LYS A 156 -7.98 23.58 -1.58
C LYS A 156 -7.83 23.28 -3.08
N TYR A 157 -8.81 22.60 -3.63
CA TYR A 157 -8.75 22.03 -4.98
C TYR A 157 -8.57 23.06 -6.11
N LYS A 158 -9.15 24.26 -5.98
CA LYS A 158 -8.98 25.34 -6.99
C LYS A 158 -7.52 25.83 -7.04
N ASP A 159 -6.90 25.99 -5.88
CA ASP A 159 -5.49 26.38 -5.80
C ASP A 159 -4.59 25.26 -6.33
N SER A 160 -4.90 24.02 -5.95
CA SER A 160 -4.20 22.83 -6.43
C SER A 160 -4.24 22.74 -7.96
N GLU A 161 -5.41 22.94 -8.59
CA GLU A 161 -5.56 22.97 -10.06
C GLU A 161 -4.62 23.99 -10.70
N LYS A 162 -4.54 25.21 -10.14
CA LYS A 162 -3.67 26.29 -10.67
C LYS A 162 -2.20 25.83 -10.76
N PHE A 163 -1.69 25.19 -9.71
CA PHE A 163 -0.28 24.81 -9.65
C PHE A 163 0.03 23.56 -10.47
N PHE A 164 -0.88 22.59 -10.55
CA PHE A 164 -0.69 21.43 -11.44
C PHE A 164 -0.80 21.84 -12.92
N ARG A 165 -1.70 22.75 -13.31
CA ARG A 165 -1.70 23.29 -14.67
C ARG A 165 -0.40 23.99 -15.01
N LYS A 166 0.16 24.76 -14.07
CA LYS A 166 1.47 25.41 -14.25
C LYS A 166 2.59 24.37 -14.40
N SER A 167 2.57 23.31 -13.62
CA SER A 167 3.53 22.22 -13.74
C SER A 167 3.44 21.50 -15.09
N ASN A 168 2.21 21.20 -15.57
CA ASN A 168 1.99 20.60 -16.88
C ASN A 168 2.45 21.51 -18.04
N ASN A 169 2.31 22.83 -17.90
CA ASN A 169 2.80 23.77 -18.90
C ASN A 169 4.35 23.81 -18.93
N LEU A 170 5.02 23.63 -17.77
CA LEU A 170 6.47 23.58 -17.67
C LEU A 170 7.05 22.26 -18.23
N LYS A 171 6.39 21.13 -17.92
CA LYS A 171 6.78 19.79 -18.36
C LYS A 171 5.52 18.96 -18.65
N PRO A 172 5.07 18.93 -19.92
CA PRO A 172 3.81 18.26 -20.30
C PRO A 172 3.91 16.74 -20.37
N ASP A 173 5.11 16.18 -20.37
CA ASP A 173 5.41 14.76 -20.51
C ASP A 173 5.56 14.00 -19.18
N ILE A 174 5.08 14.58 -18.08
CA ILE A 174 5.15 13.96 -16.76
C ILE A 174 3.77 13.40 -16.35
N SER A 175 3.61 12.09 -16.42
CA SER A 175 2.37 11.38 -16.08
C SER A 175 1.84 11.68 -14.67
N LEU A 176 2.74 11.86 -13.68
CA LEU A 176 2.40 12.18 -12.29
C LEU A 176 1.57 13.46 -12.17
N THR A 177 1.95 14.53 -12.89
CA THR A 177 1.24 15.82 -12.84
C THR A 177 -0.13 15.74 -13.49
N HIS A 178 -0.26 14.97 -14.56
CA HIS A 178 -1.56 14.69 -15.18
C HIS A 178 -2.48 13.89 -14.26
N ASN A 179 -1.95 12.90 -13.53
CA ASN A 179 -2.72 12.15 -12.57
C ASN A 179 -3.22 13.01 -11.41
N TYR A 180 -2.36 13.88 -10.83
CA TYR A 180 -2.79 14.82 -9.79
C TYR A 180 -3.82 15.83 -10.30
N LEU A 181 -3.65 16.32 -11.53
CA LEU A 181 -4.63 17.22 -12.15
C LEU A 181 -5.96 16.50 -12.37
N GLY A 182 -5.93 15.23 -12.80
CA GLY A 182 -7.12 14.40 -12.96
C GLY A 182 -7.88 14.21 -11.65
N TYR A 183 -7.15 13.92 -10.56
CA TYR A 183 -7.76 13.81 -9.24
C TYR A 183 -8.36 15.16 -8.78
N THR A 184 -7.63 16.26 -8.99
CA THR A 184 -8.12 17.60 -8.66
C THR A 184 -9.37 17.96 -9.44
N HIS A 185 -9.42 17.68 -10.74
CA HIS A 185 -10.60 17.85 -11.57
C HIS A 185 -11.77 16.99 -11.09
N PHE A 186 -11.51 15.75 -10.67
CA PHE A 186 -12.54 14.87 -10.11
C PHE A 186 -13.17 15.49 -8.87
N GLU A 187 -12.38 15.96 -7.90
CA GLU A 187 -12.91 16.60 -6.69
C GLU A 187 -13.64 17.91 -6.99
N LEU A 188 -13.23 18.65 -8.03
CA LEU A 188 -13.96 19.82 -8.55
C LEU A 188 -15.21 19.45 -9.36
N ASN A 189 -15.56 18.16 -9.44
CA ASN A 189 -16.66 17.63 -10.25
C ASN A 189 -16.58 18.00 -11.76
N LYS A 190 -15.37 18.23 -12.26
CA LYS A 190 -15.05 18.43 -13.69
C LYS A 190 -14.78 17.05 -14.31
N LEU A 191 -15.81 16.22 -14.43
CA LEU A 191 -15.67 14.79 -14.70
C LEU A 191 -14.98 14.47 -16.04
N ASN A 192 -15.29 15.21 -17.10
CA ASN A 192 -14.65 15.04 -18.39
C ASN A 192 -13.17 15.44 -18.34
N ASP A 193 -12.85 16.59 -17.72
CA ASP A 193 -11.45 17.02 -17.56
C ASP A 193 -10.65 16.03 -16.72
N ALA A 194 -11.26 15.46 -15.68
CA ALA A 194 -10.65 14.41 -14.86
C ALA A 194 -10.32 13.18 -15.70
N PHE A 195 -11.28 12.71 -16.51
CA PHE A 195 -11.08 11.58 -17.40
C PHE A 195 -9.92 11.81 -18.37
N TYR A 196 -9.90 12.96 -19.06
CA TYR A 196 -8.81 13.28 -20.00
C TYR A 196 -7.46 13.43 -19.32
N SER A 197 -7.42 14.02 -18.13
CA SER A 197 -6.16 14.14 -17.39
C SER A 197 -5.58 12.77 -16.99
N PHE A 198 -6.43 11.85 -16.52
CA PHE A 198 -5.98 10.48 -16.24
C PHE A 198 -5.56 9.75 -17.51
N LEU A 199 -6.28 9.94 -18.61
CA LEU A 199 -5.94 9.33 -19.88
C LEU A 199 -4.56 9.80 -20.38
N ASN A 200 -4.29 11.11 -20.33
CA ASN A 200 -2.98 11.67 -20.68
C ASN A 200 -1.87 11.05 -19.81
N ALA A 201 -2.11 10.88 -18.50
CA ALA A 201 -1.15 10.21 -17.63
C ALA A 201 -0.83 8.78 -18.09
N ILE A 202 -1.85 8.05 -18.55
CA ILE A 202 -1.74 6.67 -19.06
C ILE A 202 -1.05 6.65 -20.43
N GLU A 203 -1.35 7.61 -21.32
CA GLU A 203 -0.71 7.70 -22.63
C GLU A 203 0.80 7.99 -22.52
N ILE A 204 1.20 8.81 -21.53
CA ILE A 204 2.61 9.10 -21.24
C ILE A 204 3.29 7.87 -20.62
N THR A 205 2.63 7.23 -19.66
CA THR A 205 3.16 6.07 -18.92
C THR A 205 2.11 4.96 -18.88
N PRO A 206 2.11 4.03 -19.85
CA PRO A 206 1.07 3.00 -19.97
C PRO A 206 0.93 2.03 -18.79
N ASP A 207 1.95 1.87 -17.98
CA ASP A 207 1.99 1.05 -16.77
C ASP A 207 1.71 1.84 -15.47
N TYR A 208 1.24 3.09 -15.57
CA TYR A 208 0.93 3.93 -14.43
C TYR A 208 -0.36 3.49 -13.72
N GLN A 209 -0.24 2.55 -12.78
CA GLN A 209 -1.37 1.92 -12.08
C GLN A 209 -2.31 2.90 -11.36
N GLU A 210 -1.79 3.98 -10.77
CA GLU A 210 -2.64 4.97 -10.07
C GLU A 210 -3.61 5.67 -11.03
N ALA A 211 -3.14 6.05 -12.22
CA ALA A 211 -4.01 6.68 -13.22
C ALA A 211 -5.09 5.71 -13.71
N TRP A 212 -4.73 4.44 -13.91
CA TRP A 212 -5.70 3.38 -14.22
C TRP A 212 -6.74 3.16 -13.12
N ASN A 213 -6.33 3.23 -11.87
CA ASN A 213 -7.24 3.11 -10.72
C ASN A 213 -8.17 4.32 -10.65
N ASN A 214 -7.66 5.51 -10.93
CA ASN A 214 -8.39 6.76 -10.76
C ASN A 214 -9.37 7.05 -11.91
N ILE A 215 -9.09 6.62 -13.13
CA ILE A 215 -9.96 6.86 -14.29
C ILE A 215 -11.36 6.25 -14.14
N TYR A 216 -11.51 5.24 -13.31
CA TYR A 216 -12.79 4.61 -13.01
C TYR A 216 -13.80 5.57 -12.35
N TYR A 217 -13.33 6.45 -11.46
CA TYR A 217 -14.23 7.31 -10.66
C TYR A 217 -15.02 8.31 -11.48
N PRO A 218 -14.41 9.12 -12.36
CA PRO A 218 -15.20 10.04 -13.21
C PRO A 218 -16.14 9.28 -14.15
N ILE A 219 -15.72 8.15 -14.72
CA ILE A 219 -16.57 7.35 -15.62
C ILE A 219 -17.84 6.87 -14.90
N LYS A 220 -17.73 6.44 -13.66
CA LYS A 220 -18.87 6.00 -12.84
C LYS A 220 -19.91 7.09 -12.64
N LEU A 221 -19.51 8.37 -12.67
CA LEU A 221 -20.37 9.53 -12.44
C LEU A 221 -20.84 10.21 -13.74
N ILE A 222 -20.12 10.01 -14.85
CA ILE A 222 -20.50 10.60 -16.15
C ILE A 222 -21.86 10.03 -16.59
N LYS A 223 -22.77 10.91 -16.97
CA LYS A 223 -24.11 10.53 -17.41
C LYS A 223 -24.09 9.91 -18.82
N PRO A 224 -25.01 9.00 -19.16
CA PRO A 224 -25.03 8.31 -20.46
C PRO A 224 -25.04 9.24 -21.68
N TYR A 225 -25.70 10.39 -21.62
CA TYR A 225 -25.78 11.32 -22.74
C TYR A 225 -24.46 12.08 -22.99
N ASP A 226 -23.58 12.18 -22.00
CA ASP A 226 -22.26 12.82 -22.13
C ASP A 226 -21.23 11.88 -22.75
N THR A 227 -21.60 10.61 -22.97
CA THR A 227 -20.65 9.57 -23.42
C THR A 227 -20.27 9.67 -24.90
N LYS A 228 -20.97 10.51 -25.71
CA LYS A 228 -20.61 10.70 -27.14
C LYS A 228 -19.17 11.18 -27.30
N SER A 229 -18.76 12.15 -26.47
CA SER A 229 -17.40 12.68 -26.47
C SER A 229 -16.35 11.63 -26.06
N LEU A 230 -16.76 10.63 -25.27
CA LEU A 230 -15.88 9.57 -24.78
C LEU A 230 -15.81 8.35 -25.71
N LYS A 231 -16.71 8.26 -26.71
CA LYS A 231 -16.83 7.10 -27.59
C LYS A 231 -15.55 6.78 -28.36
N SER A 232 -14.87 7.81 -28.86
CA SER A 232 -13.58 7.65 -29.57
C SER A 232 -12.50 7.07 -28.66
N TYR A 233 -12.45 7.50 -27.40
CA TYR A 233 -11.51 7.03 -26.40
C TYR A 233 -11.79 5.61 -25.94
N PHE A 234 -13.04 5.26 -25.71
CA PHE A 234 -13.41 3.88 -25.41
C PHE A 234 -13.12 2.93 -26.58
N ASN A 235 -13.25 3.40 -27.81
CA ASN A 235 -12.84 2.64 -28.99
C ASN A 235 -11.31 2.49 -29.07
N PHE A 236 -10.54 3.51 -28.71
CA PHE A 236 -9.09 3.44 -28.63
C PHE A 236 -8.63 2.46 -27.53
N ILE A 237 -9.18 2.59 -26.32
CA ILE A 237 -8.90 1.72 -25.19
C ILE A 237 -9.28 0.25 -25.47
N ASN A 238 -10.41 0.00 -26.15
CA ASN A 238 -10.86 -1.34 -26.53
C ASN A 238 -9.93 -2.04 -27.55
N LYS A 239 -9.14 -1.29 -28.30
CA LYS A 239 -8.19 -1.85 -29.27
C LYS A 239 -6.89 -2.30 -28.62
N GLN A 240 -6.60 -1.85 -27.41
CA GLN A 240 -5.40 -2.21 -26.67
C GLN A 240 -5.72 -3.36 -25.69
N GLU A 241 -4.86 -4.36 -25.64
CA GLU A 241 -4.98 -5.50 -24.72
C GLU A 241 -4.54 -5.14 -23.30
N TYR A 242 -5.21 -4.15 -22.69
CA TYR A 242 -4.93 -3.79 -21.31
C TYR A 242 -5.47 -4.83 -20.34
N THR A 243 -4.66 -5.27 -19.39
CA THR A 243 -5.01 -6.23 -18.35
C THR A 243 -5.63 -5.57 -17.12
N ASN A 244 -5.55 -4.23 -16.99
CA ASN A 244 -5.99 -3.51 -15.80
C ASN A 244 -7.48 -3.68 -15.51
N LEU A 245 -7.80 -4.16 -14.27
CA LEU A 245 -9.16 -4.44 -13.83
C LEU A 245 -10.03 -3.17 -13.76
N ASN A 246 -9.49 -2.06 -13.22
CA ASN A 246 -10.28 -0.83 -13.04
C ASN A 246 -10.69 -0.22 -14.38
N LEU A 247 -9.81 -0.30 -15.37
CA LEU A 247 -10.16 0.07 -16.75
C LEU A 247 -11.29 -0.80 -17.29
N LYS A 248 -11.22 -2.13 -17.11
CA LYS A 248 -12.27 -3.03 -17.57
C LYS A 248 -13.59 -2.78 -16.85
N LEU A 249 -13.55 -2.46 -15.57
CA LEU A 249 -14.75 -2.03 -14.81
C LEU A 249 -15.30 -0.69 -15.34
N ALA A 250 -14.43 0.27 -15.67
CA ALA A 250 -14.84 1.54 -16.25
C ALA A 250 -15.51 1.36 -17.63
N ILE A 251 -14.95 0.51 -18.48
CA ILE A 251 -15.53 0.16 -19.78
C ILE A 251 -16.86 -0.59 -19.61
N LEU A 252 -16.94 -1.50 -18.65
CA LEU A 252 -18.18 -2.22 -18.34
C LEU A 252 -19.28 -1.25 -17.91
N GLU A 253 -18.97 -0.32 -17.01
CA GLU A 253 -19.92 0.72 -16.58
C GLU A 253 -20.42 1.56 -17.76
N TYR A 254 -19.51 1.99 -18.64
CA TYR A 254 -19.87 2.69 -19.87
C TYR A 254 -20.78 1.84 -20.76
N LYS A 255 -20.48 0.56 -20.95
CA LYS A 255 -21.30 -0.35 -21.78
C LYS A 255 -22.65 -0.67 -21.15
N LEU A 256 -22.77 -0.71 -19.83
CA LEU A 256 -24.07 -0.82 -19.13
C LEU A 256 -25.00 0.36 -19.45
N ASN A 257 -24.43 1.54 -19.65
CA ASN A 257 -25.18 2.73 -20.08
C ASN A 257 -25.65 2.66 -21.55
N ILE A 258 -25.00 1.85 -22.39
CA ILE A 258 -25.39 1.63 -23.79
C ILE A 258 -26.44 0.52 -23.89
N GLY A 259 -26.21 -0.63 -23.24
CA GLY A 259 -27.15 -1.75 -23.25
C GLY A 259 -26.61 -2.97 -22.51
N LYS A 260 -27.53 -3.76 -21.93
CA LYS A 260 -27.19 -4.97 -21.16
C LYS A 260 -26.49 -6.03 -22.02
N LYS A 261 -26.82 -6.16 -23.29
CA LYS A 261 -26.24 -7.17 -24.20
C LYS A 261 -24.77 -6.88 -24.48
N GLU A 262 -24.44 -5.64 -24.79
CA GLU A 262 -23.08 -5.15 -25.04
C GLU A 262 -22.22 -5.24 -23.78
N ALA A 263 -22.80 -4.93 -22.64
CA ALA A 263 -22.12 -5.06 -21.34
C ALA A 263 -21.80 -6.52 -21.02
N LYS A 264 -22.74 -7.45 -21.24
CA LYS A 264 -22.52 -8.89 -21.00
C LYS A 264 -21.43 -9.46 -21.91
N GLN A 265 -21.47 -9.14 -23.19
CA GLN A 265 -20.44 -9.59 -24.16
C GLN A 265 -19.04 -9.08 -23.77
N PHE A 266 -18.96 -7.83 -23.33
CA PHE A 266 -17.70 -7.26 -22.85
C PHE A 266 -17.23 -7.94 -21.55
N TYR A 267 -18.13 -8.16 -20.59
CA TYR A 267 -17.83 -8.82 -19.32
C TYR A 267 -17.22 -10.20 -19.54
N ASP A 268 -17.86 -11.04 -20.36
CA ASP A 268 -17.41 -12.39 -20.65
C ASP A 268 -16.00 -12.40 -21.29
N LYS A 269 -15.76 -11.47 -22.22
CA LYS A 269 -14.44 -11.30 -22.85
C LYS A 269 -13.40 -10.76 -21.87
N ALA A 270 -13.76 -9.75 -21.07
CA ALA A 270 -12.87 -9.12 -20.11
C ALA A 270 -12.44 -10.08 -19.00
N LEU A 271 -13.40 -10.83 -18.43
CA LEU A 271 -13.10 -11.83 -17.40
C LEU A 271 -12.12 -12.88 -17.93
N THR A 272 -12.33 -13.35 -19.17
CA THR A 272 -11.44 -14.31 -19.81
C THR A 272 -10.03 -13.76 -20.03
N SER A 273 -9.88 -12.45 -20.29
CA SER A 273 -8.57 -11.83 -20.51
C SER A 273 -7.81 -11.48 -19.23
N LEU A 274 -8.53 -11.26 -18.13
CA LEU A 274 -7.93 -10.99 -16.81
C LEU A 274 -7.35 -12.25 -16.15
N LEU A 275 -7.86 -13.42 -16.54
CA LEU A 275 -7.38 -14.69 -16.02
C LEU A 275 -6.23 -15.19 -16.89
N VAL A 276 -5.08 -15.45 -16.30
CA VAL A 276 -3.92 -16.00 -17.00
C VAL A 276 -4.29 -17.33 -17.66
N LYS A 277 -4.33 -17.36 -19.00
CA LYS A 277 -4.71 -18.57 -19.78
C LYS A 277 -3.55 -19.55 -19.95
N LYS A 278 -2.32 -19.07 -20.04
CA LYS A 278 -1.11 -19.89 -20.13
C LYS A 278 -0.36 -19.82 -18.81
N LYS A 279 0.03 -20.97 -18.30
CA LYS A 279 1.03 -21.03 -17.24
C LYS A 279 2.34 -20.56 -17.85
N ASN A 280 2.80 -19.35 -17.50
CA ASN A 280 4.14 -18.94 -17.83
C ASN A 280 5.11 -19.82 -17.03
N ILE A 281 5.78 -20.73 -17.75
CA ILE A 281 6.69 -21.71 -17.18
C ILE A 281 8.12 -21.39 -17.57
N ILE A 282 9.01 -21.57 -16.62
CA ILE A 282 10.44 -21.49 -16.85
C ILE A 282 11.03 -22.89 -16.92
N LYS A 283 11.92 -23.14 -17.88
CA LYS A 283 12.55 -24.44 -18.09
C LYS A 283 13.89 -24.53 -17.40
N ASN A 284 14.14 -25.67 -16.74
CA ASN A 284 15.46 -25.98 -16.19
C ASN A 284 16.38 -26.47 -17.30
N PRO A 285 17.53 -25.83 -17.53
CA PRO A 285 18.46 -26.27 -18.56
C PRO A 285 19.18 -27.59 -18.23
N LYS A 286 19.25 -27.96 -16.92
CA LYS A 286 19.96 -29.14 -16.43
C LYS A 286 19.16 -29.86 -15.34
N PRO A 287 18.00 -30.47 -15.66
CA PRO A 287 17.18 -31.13 -14.66
C PRO A 287 17.84 -32.43 -14.16
N ILE A 288 17.72 -32.67 -12.86
CA ILE A 288 18.13 -33.95 -12.26
C ILE A 288 17.03 -34.98 -12.57
N GLU A 289 17.38 -36.14 -13.12
CA GLU A 289 16.44 -37.24 -13.36
C GLU A 289 15.93 -37.86 -12.06
N ASN A 290 14.66 -38.29 -12.01
CA ASN A 290 13.97 -38.90 -10.86
C ASN A 290 13.53 -37.95 -9.73
N SER A 291 12.82 -36.90 -10.06
CA SER A 291 12.34 -35.92 -9.08
C SER A 291 10.96 -36.26 -8.49
N VAL A 292 10.90 -36.42 -7.18
CA VAL A 292 9.62 -36.42 -6.43
C VAL A 292 9.05 -35.00 -6.45
N LYS A 293 7.82 -34.83 -6.96
CA LYS A 293 7.12 -33.53 -6.89
C LYS A 293 6.74 -33.22 -5.45
N ILE A 294 7.27 -32.13 -4.91
CA ILE A 294 6.90 -31.62 -3.60
C ILE A 294 5.59 -30.84 -3.76
N LYS A 295 4.55 -31.33 -3.09
CA LYS A 295 3.24 -30.65 -3.04
C LYS A 295 2.76 -30.67 -1.57
N PRO A 296 2.19 -29.56 -1.06
CA PRO A 296 1.52 -29.57 0.24
C PRO A 296 0.26 -30.45 0.19
N ASN A 297 -0.12 -31.00 1.33
CA ASN A 297 -1.37 -31.78 1.44
C ASN A 297 -2.59 -30.85 1.32
N LYS A 298 -2.44 -29.59 1.74
CA LYS A 298 -3.51 -28.60 1.77
C LYS A 298 -2.93 -27.19 1.70
N VAL A 299 -3.65 -26.31 1.00
CA VAL A 299 -3.38 -24.86 1.02
C VAL A 299 -4.62 -24.15 1.56
N ILE A 300 -4.41 -23.20 2.44
CA ILE A 300 -5.46 -22.42 3.09
C ILE A 300 -5.18 -20.94 2.83
N GLY A 301 -6.08 -20.25 2.15
CA GLY A 301 -6.03 -18.79 1.98
C GLY A 301 -6.65 -18.10 3.20
N LEU A 302 -5.94 -17.15 3.78
CA LEU A 302 -6.44 -16.30 4.86
C LEU A 302 -6.73 -14.90 4.31
N LEU A 303 -7.98 -14.49 4.39
CA LEU A 303 -8.48 -13.17 4.02
C LEU A 303 -9.12 -12.47 5.22
N HIS A 304 -9.41 -11.19 5.06
CA HIS A 304 -10.11 -10.39 6.07
C HIS A 304 -11.26 -9.57 5.47
N PHE A 305 -12.22 -9.23 6.33
CA PHE A 305 -13.28 -8.28 6.02
C PHE A 305 -13.05 -7.01 6.85
N GLY A 306 -12.66 -5.93 6.19
CA GLY A 306 -12.30 -4.70 6.88
C GLY A 306 -11.11 -4.89 7.84
N ARG A 307 -11.03 -4.13 8.92
CA ARG A 307 -10.01 -4.28 9.97
C ARG A 307 -10.42 -5.32 11.02
N SER A 308 -10.25 -6.58 10.72
CA SER A 308 -10.75 -7.70 11.51
C SER A 308 -9.69 -8.60 12.14
N GLY A 309 -8.39 -8.22 12.10
CA GLY A 309 -7.34 -8.90 12.86
C GLY A 309 -6.74 -10.14 12.17
N SER A 310 -6.61 -10.15 10.85
CA SER A 310 -5.97 -11.25 10.11
C SER A 310 -4.51 -11.48 10.53
N GLY A 311 -3.77 -10.42 10.84
CA GLY A 311 -2.41 -10.52 11.38
C GLY A 311 -2.36 -11.24 12.73
N LEU A 312 -3.35 -11.01 13.61
CA LEU A 312 -3.47 -11.76 14.87
C LEU A 312 -3.64 -13.26 14.59
N LEU A 313 -4.61 -13.64 13.76
CA LEU A 313 -4.85 -15.05 13.44
C LEU A 313 -3.61 -15.70 12.82
N HIS A 314 -2.96 -15.00 11.88
CA HIS A 314 -1.72 -15.48 11.26
C HIS A 314 -0.64 -15.74 12.31
N SER A 315 -0.44 -14.80 13.26
CA SER A 315 0.58 -14.92 14.31
C SER A 315 0.32 -16.05 15.31
N LEU A 316 -0.94 -16.43 15.53
CA LEU A 316 -1.30 -17.57 16.35
C LEU A 316 -1.01 -18.92 15.67
N ILE A 317 -1.01 -18.95 14.33
CA ILE A 317 -0.75 -20.16 13.53
C ILE A 317 0.73 -20.30 13.16
N ASP A 318 1.49 -19.21 13.18
CA ASP A 318 2.88 -19.14 12.70
C ASP A 318 3.81 -20.26 13.24
N ASN A 319 3.72 -20.58 14.51
CA ASN A 319 4.57 -21.61 15.15
C ASN A 319 3.91 -22.99 15.27
N HIS A 320 2.87 -23.29 14.49
CA HIS A 320 2.17 -24.58 14.53
C HIS A 320 3.00 -25.69 13.87
N SER A 321 3.01 -26.89 14.49
CA SER A 321 3.86 -28.02 14.04
C SER A 321 3.48 -28.60 12.67
N GLU A 322 2.28 -28.37 12.16
CA GLU A 322 1.78 -28.94 10.90
C GLU A 322 1.59 -27.89 9.80
N VAL A 323 1.69 -26.57 10.10
CA VAL A 323 1.37 -25.48 9.18
C VAL A 323 2.61 -24.65 8.87
N MET A 324 2.90 -24.48 7.59
CA MET A 324 3.90 -23.56 7.07
C MET A 324 3.27 -22.18 6.87
N THR A 325 3.93 -21.16 7.36
CA THR A 325 3.60 -19.76 7.15
C THR A 325 4.80 -19.01 6.58
N LEU A 326 4.55 -17.92 5.87
CA LEU A 326 5.58 -16.94 5.54
C LEU A 326 5.30 -15.64 6.29
N PRO A 327 6.27 -14.75 6.48
CA PRO A 327 6.01 -13.44 7.08
C PRO A 327 4.91 -12.72 6.31
N SER A 328 3.82 -12.57 6.98
CA SER A 328 2.44 -12.34 6.62
C SER A 328 2.17 -11.48 5.37
N ILE A 329 2.35 -10.15 5.45
CA ILE A 329 1.82 -9.24 4.42
C ILE A 329 2.73 -9.06 3.21
N TYR A 330 3.99 -9.45 3.31
CA TYR A 330 5.02 -9.19 2.30
C TYR A 330 4.88 -10.05 1.04
N PHE A 331 4.01 -11.05 1.08
CA PHE A 331 3.81 -12.02 0.01
C PHE A 331 2.39 -11.99 -0.59
N SER A 332 1.58 -11.05 -0.17
CA SER A 332 0.16 -10.96 -0.53
C SER A 332 -0.09 -10.89 -2.04
N GLU A 333 0.77 -10.18 -2.76
CA GLU A 333 0.65 -9.94 -4.20
C GLU A 333 1.44 -10.95 -5.05
N PHE A 334 1.90 -12.06 -4.46
CA PHE A 334 2.71 -13.02 -5.20
C PHE A 334 2.01 -13.54 -6.46
N PHE A 335 0.71 -13.80 -6.42
CA PHE A 335 -0.06 -14.29 -7.56
C PHE A 335 -0.53 -13.19 -8.53
N ASP A 336 -0.01 -11.98 -8.42
CA ASP A 336 -0.11 -11.00 -9.49
C ASP A 336 0.69 -11.52 -10.72
N PRO A 337 0.09 -11.59 -11.92
CA PRO A 337 0.78 -12.08 -13.11
C PRO A 337 2.03 -11.30 -13.46
N ASP A 338 2.00 -9.98 -13.31
CA ASP A 338 3.12 -9.11 -13.64
C ASP A 338 4.32 -9.38 -12.71
N ASN A 339 4.06 -9.71 -11.43
CA ASN A 339 5.13 -10.09 -10.50
C ASN A 339 5.81 -11.40 -10.91
N TRP A 340 5.03 -12.39 -11.36
CA TRP A 340 5.61 -13.65 -11.84
C TRP A 340 6.43 -13.44 -13.10
N ASP A 341 5.93 -12.70 -14.07
CA ASP A 341 6.61 -12.44 -15.33
C ASP A 341 7.95 -11.70 -15.09
N GLU A 342 7.97 -10.76 -14.17
CA GLU A 342 9.20 -10.08 -13.77
C GLU A 342 10.19 -10.99 -13.02
N LEU A 343 9.71 -11.91 -12.19
CA LEU A 343 10.58 -12.88 -11.50
C LEU A 343 11.30 -13.79 -12.50
N ILE A 344 10.60 -14.27 -13.53
CA ILE A 344 11.16 -15.22 -14.50
C ILE A 344 11.87 -14.56 -15.68
N LYS A 345 11.81 -13.23 -15.82
CA LYS A 345 12.33 -12.47 -16.97
C LYS A 345 13.80 -12.73 -17.31
N LEU A 346 14.64 -12.95 -16.28
CA LEU A 346 16.07 -13.22 -16.45
C LEU A 346 16.42 -14.71 -16.52
N GLY A 347 15.41 -15.57 -16.60
CA GLY A 347 15.58 -17.01 -16.78
C GLY A 347 15.87 -17.77 -15.50
N TRP A 348 16.06 -19.10 -15.63
CA TRP A 348 16.22 -20.05 -14.55
C TRP A 348 17.34 -19.72 -13.58
N GLU A 349 18.50 -19.32 -14.10
CA GLU A 349 19.71 -19.04 -13.32
C GLU A 349 19.52 -17.89 -12.33
N LYS A 350 18.60 -16.95 -12.61
CA LYS A 350 18.41 -15.72 -11.86
C LYS A 350 17.13 -15.65 -11.04
N ILE A 351 16.24 -16.64 -11.14
CA ILE A 351 14.92 -16.59 -10.48
C ILE A 351 15.02 -16.42 -8.96
N ILE A 352 15.99 -17.08 -8.30
CA ILE A 352 16.16 -17.00 -6.84
C ILE A 352 16.73 -15.65 -6.45
N ASP A 353 17.74 -15.14 -7.18
CA ASP A 353 18.31 -13.82 -6.94
C ASP A 353 17.23 -12.73 -7.10
N ARG A 354 16.42 -12.84 -8.16
CA ARG A 354 15.28 -11.95 -8.39
C ARG A 354 14.26 -12.03 -7.26
N PHE A 355 13.93 -13.22 -6.77
CA PHE A 355 13.03 -13.38 -5.64
C PHE A 355 13.57 -12.66 -4.38
N ILE A 356 14.85 -12.80 -4.07
CA ILE A 356 15.49 -12.14 -2.94
C ILE A 356 15.45 -10.61 -3.08
N GLU A 357 15.67 -10.10 -4.29
CA GLU A 357 15.58 -8.67 -4.60
C GLU A 357 14.15 -8.13 -4.47
N PHE A 358 13.14 -8.92 -4.88
CA PHE A 358 11.73 -8.54 -4.83
C PHE A 358 11.17 -8.51 -3.41
N TYR A 359 11.64 -9.40 -2.56
CA TYR A 359 11.11 -9.60 -1.20
C TYR A 359 12.18 -9.45 -0.12
N PRO A 360 12.93 -8.32 -0.07
CA PRO A 360 14.05 -8.15 0.86
C PRO A 360 13.64 -8.22 2.33
N VAL A 361 12.40 -7.84 2.66
CA VAL A 361 11.86 -7.85 4.03
C VAL A 361 11.71 -9.27 4.58
N PHE A 362 11.56 -10.31 3.72
CA PHE A 362 11.61 -11.71 4.14
C PHE A 362 12.93 -12.11 4.78
N PHE A 363 14.02 -11.46 4.35
CA PHE A 363 15.37 -11.76 4.74
C PHE A 363 15.87 -10.86 5.87
N ASP A 364 15.40 -9.62 5.89
CA ASP A 364 15.69 -8.67 6.96
C ASP A 364 14.55 -7.66 7.08
N ALA A 365 13.84 -7.69 8.22
CA ALA A 365 12.73 -6.77 8.48
C ALA A 365 13.10 -5.28 8.48
N ARG A 366 14.39 -4.96 8.54
CA ARG A 366 14.91 -3.58 8.47
C ARG A 366 15.08 -3.09 7.05
N SER A 367 15.01 -4.00 6.07
CA SER A 367 15.14 -3.65 4.66
C SER A 367 13.99 -2.75 4.19
N PRO A 368 14.25 -1.81 3.26
CA PRO A 368 13.17 -1.10 2.59
C PRO A 368 12.34 -2.09 1.77
N TYR A 369 11.03 -1.93 1.79
CA TYR A 369 10.15 -2.70 0.92
C TYR A 369 10.17 -2.07 -0.48
N PRO A 370 10.57 -2.77 -1.54
CA PRO A 370 10.54 -2.25 -2.90
C PRO A 370 9.08 -2.22 -3.36
N ILE A 371 8.37 -1.14 -3.05
CA ILE A 371 7.06 -0.90 -3.63
C ILE A 371 7.30 -0.55 -5.09
N LYS A 372 6.92 -1.42 -6.01
CA LYS A 372 6.80 -1.13 -7.45
C LYS A 372 5.74 -0.04 -7.72
N SER A 373 4.87 0.24 -6.76
CA SER A 373 3.94 1.35 -6.88
C SER A 373 4.71 2.67 -6.87
N ILE A 374 4.52 3.39 -7.86
CA ILE A 374 4.91 4.68 -8.39
C ILE A 374 5.27 5.79 -7.36
N ASN A 375 4.94 5.66 -6.10
CA ASN A 375 5.34 6.57 -5.04
C ASN A 375 6.66 6.13 -4.39
N LYS A 376 7.79 6.32 -5.09
CA LYS A 376 9.15 6.17 -4.55
C LYS A 376 9.43 7.03 -3.29
N SER A 377 8.51 7.92 -2.91
CA SER A 377 8.64 8.77 -1.72
C SER A 377 8.22 8.11 -0.41
N LYS A 378 7.58 6.92 -0.45
CA LYS A 378 7.23 6.13 0.73
C LYS A 378 7.95 4.78 0.70
N ILE A 379 9.27 4.80 0.81
CA ILE A 379 10.04 3.64 1.26
C ILE A 379 9.78 3.52 2.77
N GLU A 380 8.56 3.17 3.14
CA GLU A 380 8.24 2.84 4.53
C GLU A 380 8.93 1.51 4.83
N LYS A 381 9.69 1.47 5.91
CA LYS A 381 10.26 0.24 6.46
C LYS A 381 9.12 -0.59 7.06
N ILE A 382 8.38 -1.28 6.19
CA ILE A 382 7.14 -1.99 6.54
C ILE A 382 7.37 -3.00 7.68
N GLY A 383 8.53 -3.65 7.73
CA GLY A 383 8.87 -4.54 8.83
C GLY A 383 8.92 -3.86 10.19
N ILE A 384 9.29 -2.56 10.24
CA ILE A 384 9.24 -1.76 11.46
C ILE A 384 7.79 -1.46 11.84
N LEU A 385 6.95 -1.10 10.87
CA LEU A 385 5.54 -0.80 11.10
C LEU A 385 4.78 -2.01 11.64
N GLU A 386 5.09 -3.20 11.13
CA GLU A 386 4.47 -4.47 11.53
C GLU A 386 5.09 -5.06 12.82
N GLY A 387 6.03 -4.36 13.47
CA GLY A 387 6.67 -4.81 14.71
C GLY A 387 7.66 -5.97 14.54
N MET A 388 8.08 -6.26 13.30
CA MET A 388 9.00 -7.36 12.99
C MET A 388 10.46 -7.07 13.36
N THR A 389 10.75 -5.88 13.85
CA THR A 389 12.06 -5.47 14.38
C THR A 389 12.12 -5.49 15.91
N SER A 390 11.06 -5.95 16.58
CA SER A 390 10.93 -5.98 18.04
C SER A 390 10.33 -7.31 18.47
N LEU A 391 10.94 -8.43 18.05
CA LEU A 391 10.53 -9.80 18.35
C LEU A 391 11.25 -10.34 19.59
N GLY A 392 10.83 -11.53 20.03
CA GLY A 392 11.41 -12.23 21.17
C GLY A 392 10.92 -11.75 22.53
N ALA A 393 11.33 -12.43 23.60
CA ALA A 393 10.88 -12.12 24.96
C ALA A 393 11.25 -10.69 25.40
N ASN A 394 12.41 -10.21 25.00
CA ASN A 394 12.98 -8.92 25.40
C ASN A 394 12.87 -7.83 24.31
N LYS A 395 12.13 -8.07 23.23
CA LYS A 395 11.96 -7.14 22.09
C LYS A 395 13.29 -6.74 21.41
N ASN A 396 14.30 -7.53 21.53
CA ASN A 396 15.66 -7.29 21.00
C ASN A 396 16.00 -8.17 19.79
N GLU A 397 15.06 -8.95 19.32
CA GLU A 397 15.18 -9.76 18.11
C GLU A 397 14.40 -9.14 16.95
N TYR A 398 14.75 -9.55 15.75
CA TYR A 398 14.04 -9.13 14.53
C TYR A 398 13.88 -10.32 13.58
N LEU A 399 12.98 -10.19 12.64
CA LEU A 399 12.80 -11.15 11.58
C LEU A 399 14.03 -11.09 10.67
N PHE A 400 14.74 -12.22 10.61
CA PHE A 400 15.95 -12.38 9.82
C PHE A 400 16.07 -13.80 9.27
N LEU A 401 16.48 -13.92 8.02
CA LEU A 401 16.79 -15.18 7.35
C LEU A 401 18.03 -14.98 6.48
N ASP A 402 19.02 -15.87 6.63
CA ASP A 402 20.23 -15.81 5.81
C ASP A 402 19.92 -16.06 4.33
N LYS A 403 20.26 -15.09 3.48
CA LYS A 403 20.00 -15.11 2.04
C LYS A 403 20.74 -16.23 1.32
N ASN A 404 21.96 -16.52 1.71
CA ASN A 404 22.79 -17.53 1.07
C ASN A 404 22.31 -18.93 1.42
N LEU A 405 21.95 -19.17 2.68
CA LEU A 405 21.35 -20.43 3.10
C LEU A 405 20.02 -20.66 2.39
N PHE A 406 19.17 -19.62 2.29
CA PHE A 406 17.91 -19.72 1.56
C PHE A 406 18.12 -19.99 0.07
N LYS A 407 19.06 -19.28 -0.57
CA LYS A 407 19.42 -19.49 -1.96
C LYS A 407 19.85 -20.93 -2.24
N ASN A 408 20.72 -21.48 -1.39
CA ASN A 408 21.19 -22.85 -1.52
C ASN A 408 20.06 -23.87 -1.32
N GLU A 409 19.21 -23.69 -0.30
CA GLU A 409 18.10 -24.59 -0.05
C GLU A 409 17.05 -24.54 -1.17
N LEU A 410 16.66 -23.36 -1.60
CA LEU A 410 15.70 -23.21 -2.70
C LEU A 410 16.27 -23.74 -4.02
N PHE A 411 17.57 -23.53 -4.29
CA PHE A 411 18.24 -24.11 -5.46
C PHE A 411 18.19 -25.64 -5.44
N ASN A 412 18.47 -26.28 -4.30
CA ASN A 412 18.37 -27.73 -4.13
C ASN A 412 16.96 -28.25 -4.39
N LEU A 413 15.94 -27.47 -4.07
CA LEU A 413 14.55 -27.84 -4.34
C LEU A 413 14.17 -27.66 -5.81
N ILE A 414 14.46 -26.51 -6.41
CA ILE A 414 14.07 -26.22 -7.81
C ILE A 414 14.83 -27.08 -8.82
N SER A 415 16.11 -27.44 -8.54
CA SER A 415 16.94 -28.24 -9.44
C SER A 415 16.32 -29.61 -9.79
N LYS A 416 15.42 -30.10 -8.93
CA LYS A 416 14.67 -31.36 -9.14
C LYS A 416 13.54 -31.26 -10.15
N TYR A 417 13.23 -30.07 -10.67
CA TYR A 417 12.11 -29.82 -11.56
C TYR A 417 12.59 -29.53 -12.98
N LYS A 418 11.93 -30.14 -13.98
CA LYS A 418 12.14 -29.83 -15.40
C LYS A 418 11.55 -28.48 -15.78
N HIS A 419 10.46 -28.11 -15.12
CA HIS A 419 9.74 -26.86 -15.33
C HIS A 419 9.25 -26.32 -13.99
N LEU A 420 9.25 -25.01 -13.83
CA LEU A 420 8.58 -24.32 -12.72
C LEU A 420 7.45 -23.47 -13.27
N ASP A 421 6.29 -23.61 -12.69
CA ASP A 421 5.21 -22.65 -12.79
C ASP A 421 5.09 -21.84 -11.49
N HIS A 422 4.27 -20.82 -11.53
CA HIS A 422 4.04 -19.90 -10.43
C HIS A 422 3.66 -20.61 -9.11
N LEU A 423 2.71 -21.56 -9.19
CA LEU A 423 2.24 -22.31 -8.02
C LEU A 423 3.32 -23.26 -7.46
N THR A 424 4.06 -23.95 -8.33
CA THR A 424 5.15 -24.82 -7.89
C THR A 424 6.24 -24.02 -7.19
N PHE A 425 6.62 -22.86 -7.74
CA PHE A 425 7.61 -21.99 -7.10
C PHE A 425 7.12 -21.47 -5.73
N PHE A 426 5.83 -21.10 -5.63
CA PHE A 426 5.18 -20.74 -4.37
C PHE A 426 5.34 -21.83 -3.29
N TYR A 427 5.11 -23.08 -3.64
CA TYR A 427 5.30 -24.18 -2.69
C TYR A 427 6.75 -24.31 -2.27
N LEU A 428 7.69 -24.29 -3.22
CA LEU A 428 9.11 -24.49 -2.94
C LEU A 428 9.70 -23.37 -2.06
N VAL A 429 9.22 -22.14 -2.22
CA VAL A 429 9.57 -21.02 -1.33
C VAL A 429 9.15 -21.32 0.12
N HIS A 430 7.91 -21.81 0.35
CA HIS A 430 7.46 -22.18 1.69
C HIS A 430 8.29 -23.31 2.28
N TYR A 431 8.61 -24.34 1.51
CA TYR A 431 9.43 -25.45 1.98
C TYR A 431 10.87 -25.05 2.28
N ALA A 432 11.49 -24.20 1.44
CA ALA A 432 12.83 -23.69 1.67
C ALA A 432 12.90 -22.82 2.94
N TYR A 433 11.92 -21.93 3.10
CA TYR A 433 11.82 -21.05 4.25
C TYR A 433 11.63 -21.84 5.55
N GLU A 434 10.69 -22.78 5.57
CA GLU A 434 10.38 -23.61 6.73
C GLU A 434 11.55 -24.47 7.16
N LYS A 435 12.30 -25.05 6.23
CA LYS A 435 13.46 -25.91 6.52
C LYS A 435 14.58 -25.16 7.23
N LEU A 436 14.72 -23.86 6.96
CA LEU A 436 15.74 -23.03 7.60
C LEU A 436 15.32 -22.59 9.01
N ILE A 437 14.02 -22.40 9.25
CA ILE A 437 13.51 -22.00 10.56
C ILE A 437 13.33 -23.22 11.46
N ASN A 438 12.74 -24.30 10.96
CA ASN A 438 12.41 -25.51 11.69
C ASN A 438 13.14 -26.72 11.11
N LYS A 439 14.19 -27.18 11.79
CA LYS A 439 14.99 -28.35 11.37
C LYS A 439 14.18 -29.66 11.26
N LYS A 440 13.02 -29.76 11.90
CA LYS A 440 12.10 -30.92 11.85
C LYS A 440 10.99 -30.67 10.80
N ASN A 441 11.31 -30.88 9.55
CA ASN A 441 10.42 -30.55 8.42
C ASN A 441 9.35 -31.65 8.19
N ASN A 442 8.27 -31.63 8.98
CA ASN A 442 7.07 -32.47 8.79
C ASN A 442 5.81 -31.70 8.41
N LYS A 443 5.91 -30.38 8.21
CA LYS A 443 4.77 -29.54 7.88
C LYS A 443 4.30 -29.79 6.43
N LYS A 444 2.99 -29.93 6.24
CA LYS A 444 2.39 -30.28 4.95
C LYS A 444 1.20 -29.41 4.56
N ILE A 445 0.90 -28.40 5.37
CA ILE A 445 -0.20 -27.45 5.14
C ILE A 445 0.43 -26.07 4.97
N ILE A 446 0.01 -25.34 3.94
CA ILE A 446 0.42 -23.95 3.74
C ILE A 446 -0.75 -23.05 4.16
N LEU A 447 -0.48 -22.06 5.02
CA LEU A 447 -1.37 -20.93 5.25
C LEU A 447 -0.84 -19.72 4.49
N TYR A 448 -1.57 -19.31 3.47
CA TYR A 448 -1.25 -18.14 2.65
C TYR A 448 -2.08 -16.94 3.10
N HIS A 449 -1.44 -15.98 3.78
CA HIS A 449 -2.10 -14.75 4.22
C HIS A 449 -2.12 -13.72 3.08
N ILE A 450 -3.31 -13.47 2.53
CA ILE A 450 -3.53 -12.50 1.47
C ILE A 450 -4.09 -11.22 2.11
N HIS A 451 -3.20 -10.27 2.39
CA HIS A 451 -3.55 -9.02 3.06
C HIS A 451 -3.87 -7.93 2.02
N ASN A 452 -5.08 -7.36 2.08
CA ASN A 452 -5.57 -6.35 1.13
C ASN A 452 -5.38 -6.78 -0.36
N PRO A 453 -5.84 -7.96 -0.75
CA PRO A 453 -5.59 -8.45 -2.09
C PRO A 453 -6.32 -7.57 -3.10
N ASP A 454 -5.66 -7.31 -4.22
CA ASP A 454 -6.43 -6.96 -5.39
C ASP A 454 -7.23 -8.19 -5.87
N VAL A 455 -8.24 -7.93 -6.69
CA VAL A 455 -9.14 -8.98 -7.17
C VAL A 455 -8.39 -9.96 -8.08
N ILE A 456 -7.41 -9.48 -8.85
CA ILE A 456 -6.66 -10.29 -9.84
C ILE A 456 -5.78 -11.30 -9.12
N THR A 457 -5.00 -10.88 -8.14
CA THR A 457 -4.16 -11.75 -7.31
C THR A 457 -4.98 -12.87 -6.65
N LYS A 458 -6.12 -12.51 -6.04
CA LYS A 458 -7.03 -13.47 -5.40
C LYS A 458 -7.58 -14.49 -6.41
N LEU A 459 -8.06 -14.03 -7.57
CA LEU A 459 -8.61 -14.88 -8.61
C LEU A 459 -7.54 -15.79 -9.23
N ASN A 460 -6.34 -15.29 -9.49
CA ASN A 460 -5.26 -16.08 -10.05
C ASN A 460 -4.76 -17.15 -9.09
N PHE A 461 -4.66 -16.85 -7.79
CA PHE A 461 -4.37 -17.87 -6.79
C PHE A 461 -5.45 -18.95 -6.78
N ALA A 462 -6.72 -18.58 -6.65
CA ALA A 462 -7.84 -19.53 -6.60
C ALA A 462 -7.98 -20.38 -7.86
N ARG A 463 -7.52 -19.87 -9.01
CA ARG A 463 -7.51 -20.63 -10.26
C ARG A 463 -6.36 -21.64 -10.32
N GLN A 464 -5.19 -21.26 -9.82
CA GLN A 464 -4.02 -22.14 -9.81
C GLN A 464 -4.12 -23.21 -8.73
N GLU A 465 -4.74 -22.90 -7.58
CA GLU A 465 -5.04 -23.80 -6.48
C GLU A 465 -6.56 -23.85 -6.22
N PRO A 466 -7.33 -24.54 -7.09
CA PRO A 466 -8.80 -24.59 -7.01
C PRO A 466 -9.31 -25.28 -5.75
N ASP A 467 -8.51 -26.18 -5.17
CA ASP A 467 -8.84 -26.95 -3.96
C ASP A 467 -8.47 -26.21 -2.67
N ALA A 468 -7.97 -24.97 -2.76
CA ALA A 468 -7.66 -24.16 -1.60
C ALA A 468 -8.90 -23.96 -0.71
N LYS A 469 -8.70 -24.19 0.59
CA LYS A 469 -9.69 -23.79 1.62
C LYS A 469 -9.48 -22.31 1.98
N TRP A 470 -10.53 -21.68 2.52
CA TRP A 470 -10.48 -20.25 2.79
C TRP A 470 -10.98 -19.90 4.19
N ILE A 471 -10.20 -19.10 4.91
CA ILE A 471 -10.60 -18.48 6.17
C ILE A 471 -10.79 -16.99 5.89
N VAL A 472 -11.96 -16.46 6.24
CA VAL A 472 -12.21 -15.02 6.24
C VAL A 472 -12.43 -14.58 7.66
N ILE A 473 -11.48 -13.82 8.21
CA ILE A 473 -11.68 -13.25 9.53
C ILE A 473 -12.55 -12.00 9.42
N VAL A 474 -13.59 -11.94 10.25
CA VAL A 474 -14.60 -10.89 10.25
C VAL A 474 -14.69 -10.22 11.61
N ARG A 475 -15.23 -9.01 11.61
CA ARG A 475 -15.56 -8.20 12.79
C ARG A 475 -16.92 -7.57 12.58
N ASN A 476 -17.59 -7.08 13.67
CA ASN A 476 -18.79 -6.25 13.51
C ASN A 476 -18.53 -5.21 12.40
N PRO A 477 -19.38 -5.16 11.34
CA PRO A 477 -19.04 -4.41 10.13
C PRO A 477 -18.98 -2.90 10.36
N VAL A 478 -19.86 -2.34 11.20
CA VAL A 478 -19.87 -0.89 11.50
C VAL A 478 -18.67 -0.53 12.35
N ASP A 479 -18.36 -1.33 13.39
CA ASP A 479 -17.16 -1.14 14.23
C ASP A 479 -15.87 -1.25 13.38
N SER A 480 -15.84 -2.20 12.45
CA SER A 480 -14.72 -2.40 11.55
C SER A 480 -14.54 -1.19 10.61
N LEU A 481 -15.64 -0.70 10.03
CA LEU A 481 -15.65 0.46 9.16
C LEU A 481 -15.14 1.70 9.90
N GLU A 482 -15.71 2.01 11.08
CA GLU A 482 -15.31 3.18 11.86
C GLU A 482 -13.82 3.12 12.26
N SER A 483 -13.35 1.94 12.68
CA SER A 483 -11.92 1.72 12.96
C SER A 483 -11.04 1.92 11.72
N TRP A 484 -11.52 1.55 10.53
CA TRP A 484 -10.75 1.66 9.28
C TRP A 484 -10.62 3.12 8.83
N ILE A 485 -11.73 3.87 8.86
CA ILE A 485 -11.74 5.26 8.43
C ILE A 485 -11.17 6.23 9.48
N TYR A 486 -10.94 5.78 10.72
CA TYR A 486 -10.57 6.64 11.85
C TYR A 486 -9.41 7.59 11.55
N LYS A 487 -8.29 7.04 11.05
CA LYS A 487 -7.10 7.86 10.74
C LYS A 487 -7.38 8.87 9.62
N ALA A 488 -7.95 8.40 8.52
CA ALA A 488 -8.26 9.23 7.35
C ALA A 488 -9.26 10.35 7.72
N PHE A 489 -10.25 10.04 8.56
CA PHE A 489 -11.22 11.01 9.04
C PHE A 489 -10.57 12.13 9.86
N TYR A 490 -9.73 11.80 10.83
CA TYR A 490 -9.06 12.81 11.67
C TYR A 490 -7.94 13.57 10.95
N GLU A 491 -7.38 13.01 9.88
CA GLU A 491 -6.41 13.66 9.00
C GLU A 491 -7.09 14.42 7.82
N ASN A 492 -8.42 14.53 7.83
CA ASN A 492 -9.24 15.22 6.82
C ASN A 492 -9.07 14.69 5.39
N ARG A 493 -8.79 13.38 5.26
CA ARG A 493 -8.61 12.70 3.97
C ARG A 493 -9.91 12.03 3.51
N TYR A 494 -10.88 12.84 3.10
CA TYR A 494 -12.23 12.36 2.78
C TYR A 494 -12.25 11.28 1.68
N TYR A 495 -11.43 11.43 0.64
CA TYR A 495 -11.32 10.43 -0.42
C TYR A 495 -10.95 9.02 0.11
N GLU A 496 -10.04 8.93 1.08
CA GLU A 496 -9.70 7.64 1.70
C GLU A 496 -10.84 7.08 2.56
N VAL A 497 -11.62 7.96 3.21
CA VAL A 497 -12.84 7.56 3.92
C VAL A 497 -13.83 6.92 2.94
N VAL A 498 -14.08 7.59 1.80
CA VAL A 498 -14.97 7.10 0.74
C VAL A 498 -14.50 5.75 0.20
N ASN A 499 -13.20 5.60 -0.09
CA ASN A 499 -12.63 4.34 -0.59
C ASN A 499 -12.78 3.19 0.41
N SER A 500 -12.60 3.45 1.70
CA SER A 500 -12.78 2.43 2.74
C SER A 500 -14.24 1.99 2.87
N ILE A 501 -15.19 2.94 2.83
CA ILE A 501 -16.64 2.65 2.85
C ILE A 501 -17.01 1.81 1.62
N ARG A 502 -16.57 2.24 0.43
CA ARG A 502 -16.78 1.50 -0.82
C ARG A 502 -16.25 0.08 -0.74
N ALA A 503 -14.99 -0.07 -0.29
CA ALA A 503 -14.35 -1.39 -0.22
C ALA A 503 -15.15 -2.35 0.66
N MET A 504 -15.63 -1.90 1.81
CA MET A 504 -16.44 -2.74 2.70
C MET A 504 -17.81 -3.05 2.11
N LEU A 505 -18.50 -2.07 1.51
CA LEU A 505 -19.81 -2.31 0.89
C LEU A 505 -19.74 -3.31 -0.27
N LEU A 506 -18.65 -3.32 -1.03
CA LEU A 506 -18.43 -4.29 -2.12
C LEU A 506 -18.03 -5.68 -1.60
N GLN A 507 -17.31 -5.77 -0.50
CA GLN A 507 -16.88 -7.05 0.08
C GLN A 507 -18.03 -7.86 0.69
N VAL A 508 -19.13 -7.21 1.10
CA VAL A 508 -20.27 -7.88 1.77
C VAL A 508 -20.87 -8.98 0.89
N ASP A 509 -20.95 -8.76 -0.42
CA ASP A 509 -21.58 -9.68 -1.38
C ASP A 509 -20.55 -10.28 -2.35
N ASP A 510 -19.31 -10.51 -1.89
CA ASP A 510 -18.26 -11.07 -2.76
C ASP A 510 -18.64 -12.49 -3.23
N ILE A 511 -19.04 -12.58 -4.49
CA ILE A 511 -19.39 -13.85 -5.15
C ILE A 511 -18.20 -14.80 -5.32
N PHE A 512 -16.98 -14.33 -5.08
CA PHE A 512 -15.77 -15.14 -5.16
C PHE A 512 -15.87 -16.44 -4.35
N PHE A 513 -16.55 -16.39 -3.19
CA PHE A 513 -16.66 -17.53 -2.28
C PHE A 513 -17.77 -18.51 -2.63
N PHE A 514 -18.54 -18.23 -3.69
CA PHE A 514 -19.55 -19.17 -4.16
C PHE A 514 -18.90 -20.49 -4.60
N ASN A 515 -19.38 -21.61 -4.10
CA ASN A 515 -18.82 -22.96 -4.31
C ASN A 515 -17.36 -23.16 -3.83
N LYS A 516 -16.89 -22.38 -2.87
CA LYS A 516 -15.58 -22.58 -2.21
C LYS A 516 -15.77 -23.14 -0.79
N ASP A 517 -14.79 -23.95 -0.33
CA ASP A 517 -14.71 -24.37 1.07
C ASP A 517 -14.19 -23.19 1.91
N VAL A 518 -15.12 -22.41 2.44
CA VAL A 518 -14.83 -21.14 3.13
C VAL A 518 -15.58 -21.04 4.45
N ILE A 519 -14.87 -20.54 5.47
CA ILE A 519 -15.46 -20.19 6.77
C ILE A 519 -15.18 -18.75 7.15
N GLY A 520 -16.11 -18.18 7.90
CA GLY A 520 -15.96 -16.90 8.58
C GLY A 520 -15.61 -17.09 10.04
N LEU A 521 -14.58 -16.39 10.52
CA LEU A 521 -14.11 -16.42 11.90
C LEU A 521 -14.28 -15.03 12.52
N LYS A 522 -15.09 -14.89 13.56
CA LYS A 522 -15.26 -13.62 14.24
C LYS A 522 -14.06 -13.28 15.12
N LEU A 523 -13.51 -12.07 14.95
CA LEU A 523 -12.45 -11.57 15.83
C LEU A 523 -12.89 -11.55 17.30
N GLU A 524 -14.14 -11.19 17.57
CA GLU A 524 -14.72 -11.14 18.90
C GLU A 524 -14.72 -12.51 19.57
N ASP A 525 -15.10 -13.59 18.84
CA ASP A 525 -15.08 -14.96 19.36
C ASP A 525 -13.63 -15.47 19.54
N LEU A 526 -12.73 -15.18 18.60
CA LEU A 526 -11.32 -15.54 18.73
C LEU A 526 -10.70 -14.92 19.99
N LYS A 527 -11.04 -13.67 20.29
CA LYS A 527 -10.48 -12.96 21.45
C LYS A 527 -11.15 -13.33 22.77
N SER A 528 -12.48 -13.45 22.79
CA SER A 528 -13.25 -13.68 24.03
C SER A 528 -13.45 -15.14 24.40
N LYS A 529 -13.43 -16.04 23.41
CA LYS A 529 -13.65 -17.49 23.55
C LYS A 529 -12.57 -18.30 22.80
N PRO A 530 -11.28 -18.04 23.05
CA PRO A 530 -10.20 -18.60 22.26
C PRO A 530 -10.18 -20.13 22.23
N GLU A 531 -10.39 -20.77 23.36
CA GLU A 531 -10.38 -22.22 23.48
C GLU A 531 -11.38 -22.91 22.54
N ASN A 532 -12.61 -22.46 22.52
CA ASN A 532 -13.65 -23.01 21.67
C ASN A 532 -13.38 -22.68 20.20
N THR A 533 -13.06 -21.41 19.91
CA THR A 533 -12.85 -20.92 18.54
C THR A 533 -11.66 -21.62 17.86
N ILE A 534 -10.54 -21.75 18.59
CA ILE A 534 -9.34 -22.44 18.09
C ILE A 534 -9.63 -23.94 17.92
N THR A 535 -10.41 -24.57 18.81
CA THR A 535 -10.78 -25.99 18.66
C THR A 535 -11.58 -26.21 17.37
N LEU A 536 -12.58 -25.36 17.10
CA LEU A 536 -13.38 -25.46 15.87
C LEU A 536 -12.53 -25.17 14.62
N LEU A 537 -11.63 -24.20 14.72
CA LEU A 537 -10.69 -23.88 13.62
C LEU A 537 -9.77 -25.06 13.31
N CYS A 538 -9.16 -25.67 14.33
CA CYS A 538 -8.30 -26.85 14.17
C CYS A 538 -9.07 -28.02 13.52
N LYS A 539 -10.28 -28.28 13.96
CA LYS A 539 -11.16 -29.32 13.37
C LYS A 539 -11.39 -29.06 11.88
N TRP A 540 -11.73 -27.82 11.52
CA TRP A 540 -11.98 -27.45 10.13
C TRP A 540 -10.71 -27.48 9.27
N MET A 541 -9.59 -26.98 9.80
CA MET A 541 -8.29 -27.04 9.12
C MET A 541 -7.77 -28.48 9.01
N GLY A 542 -8.19 -29.39 9.90
CA GLY A 542 -7.68 -30.75 10.01
C GLY A 542 -6.26 -30.78 10.59
N ILE A 543 -6.01 -29.99 11.63
CA ILE A 543 -4.74 -29.88 12.36
C ILE A 543 -4.94 -30.21 13.84
N LYS A 544 -3.86 -30.54 14.54
CA LYS A 544 -3.86 -30.75 15.98
C LYS A 544 -4.02 -29.43 16.73
N LYS A 545 -4.67 -29.47 17.90
CA LYS A 545 -4.71 -28.34 18.81
C LYS A 545 -3.44 -28.35 19.66
N GLU A 546 -2.66 -27.27 19.60
CA GLU A 546 -1.37 -27.14 20.29
C GLU A 546 -1.30 -25.86 21.13
N LYS A 547 -0.38 -25.83 22.12
CA LYS A 547 -0.17 -24.63 22.95
C LYS A 547 0.32 -23.44 22.13
N SER A 548 1.07 -23.67 21.06
CA SER A 548 1.58 -22.63 20.15
C SER A 548 0.46 -21.75 19.58
N LEU A 549 -0.76 -22.27 19.41
CA LEU A 549 -1.91 -21.53 18.90
C LEU A 549 -2.45 -20.47 19.89
N PHE A 550 -1.92 -20.40 21.10
CA PHE A 550 -2.29 -19.43 22.13
C PHE A 550 -1.23 -18.35 22.36
N GLU A 551 -0.17 -18.36 21.52
CA GLU A 551 0.91 -17.38 21.58
C GLU A 551 1.07 -16.69 20.22
N MET A 552 1.18 -15.36 20.25
CA MET A 552 1.48 -14.61 19.02
C MET A 552 2.96 -14.72 18.69
N THR A 553 3.26 -15.23 17.49
CA THR A 553 4.63 -15.40 17.03
C THR A 553 4.85 -14.87 15.61
N ALA A 554 6.10 -14.60 15.28
CA ALA A 554 6.61 -14.39 13.92
C ALA A 554 7.98 -15.07 13.82
N GLN A 555 8.16 -15.98 12.86
CA GLN A 555 9.29 -16.92 12.79
C GLN A 555 9.48 -17.75 14.09
N GLY A 556 8.40 -18.13 14.75
CA GLY A 556 8.43 -18.80 16.04
C GLY A 556 8.90 -17.96 17.23
N LYS A 557 9.24 -16.68 17.02
CA LYS A 557 9.63 -15.73 18.06
C LYS A 557 8.41 -14.96 18.54
N LYS A 558 8.36 -14.61 19.82
CA LYS A 558 7.25 -13.83 20.37
C LYS A 558 7.07 -12.52 19.61
N TRP A 559 5.85 -12.27 19.12
CA TRP A 559 5.45 -11.03 18.49
C TRP A 559 4.57 -10.20 19.44
N TRP A 560 4.78 -8.91 19.52
CA TRP A 560 4.13 -8.01 20.49
C TRP A 560 3.02 -7.14 19.88
N GLY A 561 2.78 -7.27 18.58
CA GLY A 561 1.89 -6.41 17.83
C GLY A 561 2.62 -5.45 16.90
N ASP A 562 1.86 -4.72 16.11
CA ASP A 562 2.38 -3.71 15.21
C ASP A 562 2.77 -2.41 15.95
N ARG A 563 3.46 -1.48 15.24
CA ARG A 563 3.88 -0.19 15.81
C ARG A 563 2.72 0.65 16.34
N SER A 564 1.53 0.53 15.76
CA SER A 564 0.33 1.26 16.19
C SER A 564 -0.29 0.66 17.46
N ASN A 565 0.04 -0.58 17.79
CA ASN A 565 -0.44 -1.32 18.96
C ASN A 565 0.63 -2.29 19.51
N PRO A 566 1.74 -1.77 20.08
CA PRO A 566 2.94 -2.54 20.43
C PRO A 566 2.80 -3.42 21.68
N HIS A 567 1.62 -3.50 22.26
CA HIS A 567 1.27 -4.35 23.40
C HIS A 567 -0.11 -5.00 23.19
N MET A 568 -0.40 -5.38 21.94
CA MET A 568 -1.68 -5.99 21.59
C MET A 568 -1.84 -7.33 22.33
N PRO A 569 -2.86 -7.49 23.19
CA PRO A 569 -3.13 -8.78 23.80
C PRO A 569 -3.73 -9.73 22.76
N ALA A 570 -3.25 -10.97 22.73
CA ALA A 570 -3.79 -12.01 21.85
C ALA A 570 -5.29 -12.22 22.11
N PHE A 571 -5.68 -12.28 23.37
CA PHE A 571 -7.03 -12.58 23.83
C PHE A 571 -7.60 -11.49 24.74
N GLY A 572 -8.86 -11.61 25.12
CA GLY A 572 -9.61 -10.62 25.89
C GLY A 572 -10.66 -9.89 25.06
N SER A 573 -10.97 -8.67 25.41
CA SER A 573 -11.94 -7.86 24.67
C SER A 573 -11.34 -7.25 23.39
N VAL A 574 -12.17 -7.05 22.37
CA VAL A 574 -11.79 -6.27 21.19
C VAL A 574 -11.76 -4.78 21.58
N SER A 575 -10.69 -4.09 21.24
CA SER A 575 -10.56 -2.66 21.52
C SER A 575 -11.67 -1.85 20.83
N LYS A 576 -12.33 -1.01 21.63
CA LYS A 576 -13.35 -0.04 21.17
C LYS A 576 -12.87 1.40 21.19
N SER A 577 -11.56 1.64 21.36
CA SER A 577 -11.00 3.00 21.50
C SER A 577 -11.31 3.95 20.34
N LYS A 578 -11.60 3.38 19.15
CA LYS A 578 -11.91 4.12 17.92
C LYS A 578 -13.39 4.04 17.52
N ILE A 579 -14.23 3.38 18.31
CA ILE A 579 -15.63 3.10 17.99
C ILE A 579 -16.55 4.13 18.67
N GLY A 580 -17.65 4.53 18.00
CA GLY A 580 -18.62 5.51 18.49
C GLY A 580 -18.09 6.94 18.55
N LYS A 581 -17.03 7.26 17.76
CA LYS A 581 -16.40 8.58 17.75
C LYS A 581 -16.68 9.39 16.48
N ILE A 582 -16.97 8.70 15.40
CA ILE A 582 -17.16 9.31 14.07
C ILE A 582 -18.64 9.36 13.73
N PHE A 583 -19.31 8.21 13.76
CA PHE A 583 -20.69 8.07 13.33
C PHE A 583 -21.67 8.58 14.39
N SER A 584 -22.64 9.38 13.95
CA SER A 584 -23.86 9.69 14.71
C SER A 584 -24.81 8.47 14.74
N GLU A 585 -25.88 8.56 15.49
CA GLU A 585 -26.94 7.53 15.50
C GLU A 585 -27.55 7.33 14.11
N ASN A 586 -27.78 8.41 13.35
CA ASN A 586 -28.28 8.34 11.99
C ASN A 586 -27.26 7.71 11.03
N ASP A 587 -25.99 8.09 11.09
CA ASP A 587 -24.93 7.47 10.29
C ASP A 587 -24.83 5.98 10.60
N ALA A 588 -24.86 5.62 11.90
CA ALA A 588 -24.82 4.23 12.35
C ALA A 588 -26.06 3.45 11.90
N LEU A 589 -27.25 4.06 11.89
CA LEU A 589 -28.47 3.45 11.37
C LEU A 589 -28.31 3.10 9.89
N VAL A 590 -27.82 4.04 9.08
CA VAL A 590 -27.59 3.81 7.64
C VAL A 590 -26.63 2.62 7.44
N PHE A 591 -25.44 2.65 8.03
CA PHE A 591 -24.47 1.58 7.82
C PHE A 591 -24.91 0.25 8.43
N ASN A 592 -25.56 0.26 9.58
CA ASN A 592 -26.15 -0.94 10.18
C ASN A 592 -27.23 -1.59 9.29
N THR A 593 -27.99 -0.79 8.56
CA THR A 593 -29.00 -1.29 7.61
C THR A 593 -28.35 -1.82 6.34
N LEU A 594 -27.36 -1.10 5.80
CA LEU A 594 -26.61 -1.55 4.63
C LEU A 594 -25.82 -2.85 4.87
N PHE A 595 -25.38 -3.10 6.10
CA PHE A 595 -24.69 -4.33 6.50
C PHE A 595 -25.61 -5.34 7.23
N TYR A 596 -26.92 -5.14 7.24
CA TYR A 596 -27.85 -6.00 8.00
C TYR A 596 -27.70 -7.50 7.71
N PRO A 597 -27.65 -7.94 6.44
CA PRO A 597 -27.55 -9.37 6.12
C PRO A 597 -26.27 -10.00 6.66
N PHE A 598 -25.15 -9.31 6.54
CA PHE A 598 -23.88 -9.74 7.11
C PHE A 598 -23.98 -9.84 8.64
N SER A 599 -24.60 -8.85 9.28
CA SER A 599 -24.76 -8.81 10.73
C SER A 599 -25.62 -9.96 11.25
N VAL A 600 -26.68 -10.34 10.53
CA VAL A 600 -27.52 -11.50 10.86
C VAL A 600 -26.74 -12.80 10.64
N LYS A 601 -26.08 -12.94 9.49
CA LYS A 601 -25.34 -14.15 9.14
C LYS A 601 -24.27 -14.51 10.18
N PHE A 602 -23.54 -13.51 10.68
CA PHE A 602 -22.50 -13.69 11.68
C PHE A 602 -23.01 -13.55 13.13
N GLY A 603 -24.34 -13.40 13.36
CA GLY A 603 -24.92 -13.34 14.69
C GLY A 603 -24.56 -12.07 15.49
N TYR A 604 -24.29 -10.95 14.79
CA TYR A 604 -24.20 -9.62 15.39
C TYR A 604 -25.58 -9.01 15.63
N LYS A 605 -26.58 -9.44 14.85
CA LYS A 605 -27.99 -9.09 15.01
C LYS A 605 -28.85 -10.34 14.91
N LYS A 606 -29.97 -10.34 15.62
CA LYS A 606 -31.04 -11.32 15.43
C LYS A 606 -31.80 -10.97 14.16
N GLU A 607 -32.18 -11.99 13.39
CA GLU A 607 -32.98 -11.81 12.19
C GLU A 607 -34.38 -11.27 12.53
N ASP A 608 -34.74 -10.15 11.92
CA ASP A 608 -36.04 -9.51 11.99
C ASP A 608 -36.28 -8.76 10.65
N LEU A 609 -36.97 -9.46 9.75
CA LEU A 609 -37.20 -8.93 8.39
C LEU A 609 -38.18 -7.73 8.41
N ASN A 610 -39.14 -7.67 9.39
CA ASN A 610 -40.05 -6.56 9.46
C ASN A 610 -39.31 -5.29 9.91
N LYS A 611 -38.48 -5.42 10.94
CA LYS A 611 -37.60 -4.33 11.36
C LYS A 611 -36.69 -3.90 10.26
N PHE A 612 -36.08 -4.83 9.52
CA PHE A 612 -35.19 -4.51 8.39
C PHE A 612 -35.87 -3.71 7.29
N LYS A 613 -37.10 -4.09 6.92
CA LYS A 613 -37.91 -3.35 5.92
C LYS A 613 -38.23 -1.93 6.42
N ASN A 614 -38.56 -1.78 7.70
CA ASN A 614 -38.79 -0.46 8.31
C ASN A 614 -37.50 0.37 8.31
N ASP A 615 -36.36 -0.23 8.70
CA ASP A 615 -35.06 0.44 8.69
C ASP A 615 -34.67 0.89 7.27
N LEU A 616 -34.93 0.09 6.22
CA LEU A 616 -34.75 0.50 4.82
C LEU A 616 -35.56 1.74 4.45
N GLN A 617 -36.82 1.80 4.86
CA GLN A 617 -37.66 2.98 4.63
C GLN A 617 -37.14 4.21 5.40
N LEU A 618 -36.68 4.03 6.63
CA LEU A 618 -36.12 5.11 7.44
C LEU A 618 -34.82 5.67 6.88
N ILE A 619 -33.94 4.84 6.30
CA ILE A 619 -32.67 5.32 5.75
C ILE A 619 -32.82 5.93 4.38
N LYS A 620 -33.88 5.65 3.62
CA LYS A 620 -34.10 6.17 2.28
C LYS A 620 -33.91 7.69 2.14
N PRO A 621 -34.53 8.53 2.99
CA PRO A 621 -34.31 9.98 2.96
C PRO A 621 -32.95 10.42 3.51
N LEU A 622 -32.21 9.55 4.20
CA LEU A 622 -30.91 9.89 4.80
C LEU A 622 -29.75 9.65 3.81
N ILE A 623 -29.85 8.65 2.95
CA ILE A 623 -28.74 8.27 2.06
C ILE A 623 -28.39 9.32 0.99
N ASP A 624 -29.32 10.20 0.65
CA ASP A 624 -29.11 11.31 -0.30
C ASP A 624 -28.66 12.60 0.39
N LYS A 625 -28.75 12.68 1.72
CA LYS A 625 -28.31 13.83 2.50
C LYS A 625 -26.83 13.73 2.87
N ILE A 626 -26.24 14.85 3.25
CA ILE A 626 -24.94 14.87 3.87
C ILE A 626 -25.01 14.13 5.23
N PHE A 627 -24.09 13.22 5.51
CA PHE A 627 -24.03 12.52 6.78
C PHE A 627 -23.41 13.41 7.86
N ASN A 628 -23.78 13.15 9.13
CA ASN A 628 -23.24 13.97 10.22
C ASN A 628 -21.71 13.88 10.34
N PHE A 629 -21.09 12.73 10.02
CA PHE A 629 -19.64 12.64 9.98
C PHE A 629 -19.01 13.46 8.83
N GLU A 630 -19.73 13.62 7.72
CA GLU A 630 -19.31 14.44 6.58
C GLU A 630 -19.45 15.93 6.90
N GLU A 631 -20.53 16.35 7.58
CA GLU A 631 -20.71 17.72 8.08
C GLU A 631 -19.54 18.11 8.99
N LYS A 632 -19.24 17.27 10.00
CA LYS A 632 -18.08 17.48 10.89
C LYS A 632 -16.76 17.60 10.13
N LEU A 633 -16.62 16.86 9.05
CA LEU A 633 -15.39 16.90 8.24
C LEU A 633 -15.36 18.19 7.40
N ALA A 634 -16.48 18.59 6.78
CA ALA A 634 -16.61 19.83 6.03
C ALA A 634 -16.28 21.04 6.92
N ASP A 635 -16.84 21.09 8.13
CA ASP A 635 -16.59 22.17 9.10
C ASP A 635 -15.10 22.24 9.49
N ARG A 636 -14.46 21.11 9.74
CA ARG A 636 -13.03 21.07 10.09
C ARG A 636 -12.10 21.55 8.99
N ILE A 637 -12.46 21.34 7.73
CA ILE A 637 -11.68 21.82 6.57
C ILE A 637 -12.10 23.23 6.12
N GLY A 638 -13.07 23.85 6.80
CA GLY A 638 -13.59 25.18 6.48
C GLY A 638 -14.33 25.24 5.13
N MET A 639 -14.98 24.15 4.73
CA MET A 639 -15.73 24.06 3.47
C MET A 639 -17.22 24.15 3.75
N SER A 640 -17.97 24.96 2.96
CA SER A 640 -19.43 24.96 3.08
C SER A 640 -20.01 23.58 2.76
N HIS A 641 -21.10 23.19 3.42
CA HIS A 641 -21.76 21.90 3.15
C HIS A 641 -22.19 21.79 1.67
N LYS A 642 -22.60 22.91 1.06
CA LYS A 642 -22.94 22.98 -0.38
C LYS A 642 -21.76 22.65 -1.27
N ASP A 643 -20.57 23.20 -0.97
CA ASP A 643 -19.36 22.91 -1.75
C ASP A 643 -18.88 21.48 -1.50
N PHE A 644 -18.99 20.98 -0.26
CA PHE A 644 -18.66 19.61 0.10
C PHE A 644 -19.52 18.60 -0.68
N MET A 645 -20.83 18.83 -0.77
CA MET A 645 -21.76 17.99 -1.55
C MET A 645 -21.49 18.05 -3.09
N ASN A 646 -20.73 19.03 -3.56
CA ASN A 646 -20.30 19.11 -4.94
C ASN A 646 -19.00 18.36 -5.24
N LEU A 647 -18.28 17.87 -4.22
CA LEU A 647 -17.08 17.07 -4.43
C LEU A 647 -17.37 15.79 -5.23
N GLY A 648 -16.44 15.42 -6.09
CA GLY A 648 -16.52 14.16 -6.84
C GLY A 648 -16.61 12.95 -5.93
N SER A 649 -15.79 12.90 -4.87
CA SER A 649 -15.80 11.82 -3.87
C SER A 649 -17.14 11.74 -3.11
N TYR A 650 -17.78 12.87 -2.75
CA TYR A 650 -19.11 12.86 -2.15
C TYR A 650 -20.16 12.23 -3.08
N ARG A 651 -20.22 12.68 -4.34
CA ARG A 651 -21.16 12.17 -5.34
C ARG A 651 -20.94 10.70 -5.64
N TYR A 652 -19.67 10.29 -5.67
CA TYR A 652 -19.30 8.88 -5.85
C TYR A 652 -19.80 8.02 -4.69
N LEU A 653 -19.58 8.44 -3.44
CA LEU A 653 -20.09 7.72 -2.27
C LEU A 653 -21.62 7.58 -2.30
N ARG A 654 -22.35 8.65 -2.63
CA ARG A 654 -23.83 8.60 -2.76
C ARG A 654 -24.25 7.56 -3.80
N LYS A 655 -23.58 7.53 -4.94
CA LYS A 655 -23.88 6.53 -5.98
C LYS A 655 -23.69 5.11 -5.47
N ILE A 656 -22.58 4.80 -4.81
CA ILE A 656 -22.32 3.46 -4.27
C ILE A 656 -23.32 3.05 -3.18
N ILE A 657 -23.67 3.98 -2.28
CA ILE A 657 -24.66 3.73 -1.23
C ILE A 657 -26.04 3.47 -1.83
N ASN A 658 -26.47 4.25 -2.82
CA ASN A 658 -27.74 4.07 -3.49
C ASN A 658 -27.80 2.75 -4.29
N GLU A 659 -26.73 2.34 -4.93
CA GLU A 659 -26.63 1.04 -5.59
C GLU A 659 -26.80 -0.10 -4.57
N ARG A 660 -26.11 -0.02 -3.44
CA ARG A 660 -26.25 -0.98 -2.37
C ARG A 660 -27.67 -1.02 -1.79
N TYR A 661 -28.26 0.15 -1.54
CA TYR A 661 -29.66 0.28 -1.09
C TYR A 661 -30.62 -0.40 -2.08
N THR A 662 -30.51 -0.16 -3.37
CA THR A 662 -31.36 -0.76 -4.42
C THR A 662 -31.25 -2.29 -4.43
N ILE A 663 -30.06 -2.84 -4.23
CA ILE A 663 -29.86 -4.30 -4.09
C ILE A 663 -30.64 -4.84 -2.88
N LEU A 664 -30.60 -4.13 -1.77
CA LEU A 664 -31.27 -4.52 -0.52
C LEU A 664 -32.80 -4.41 -0.60
N GLU A 665 -33.32 -3.37 -1.28
CA GLU A 665 -34.75 -3.17 -1.51
C GLU A 665 -35.34 -4.24 -2.43
N GLY A 666 -34.58 -4.70 -3.45
CA GLY A 666 -35.06 -5.61 -4.48
C GLY A 666 -34.91 -7.10 -4.20
N ASN A 667 -33.96 -7.50 -3.36
CA ASN A 667 -33.62 -8.92 -3.17
C ASN A 667 -33.30 -9.24 -1.69
N GLY A 668 -34.24 -9.75 -0.95
CA GLY A 668 -34.02 -10.22 0.42
C GLY A 668 -33.19 -11.51 0.58
N THR A 669 -32.52 -12.03 -0.45
CA THR A 669 -31.76 -13.29 -0.40
C THR A 669 -30.26 -13.05 -0.45
N TYR A 670 -29.55 -13.50 0.58
CA TYR A 670 -28.09 -13.34 0.76
C TYR A 670 -27.42 -14.72 0.76
N SER A 671 -27.58 -15.46 -0.33
CA SER A 671 -27.03 -16.82 -0.47
C SER A 671 -25.50 -16.88 -0.49
N ASN A 672 -24.84 -15.75 -0.80
CA ASN A 672 -23.40 -15.69 -1.03
C ASN A 672 -22.56 -15.37 0.20
N LEU A 673 -23.20 -15.11 1.37
CA LEU A 673 -22.45 -14.81 2.58
C LEU A 673 -21.76 -16.04 3.16
N ILE A 674 -20.52 -15.84 3.57
CA ILE A 674 -19.68 -16.86 4.20
C ILE A 674 -20.33 -17.43 5.44
N SER A 675 -20.30 -18.76 5.62
CA SER A 675 -20.82 -19.39 6.83
C SER A 675 -19.89 -19.14 8.03
N PRO A 676 -20.42 -18.73 9.21
CA PRO A 676 -19.61 -18.58 10.40
C PRO A 676 -19.12 -19.92 10.94
N ILE A 677 -17.89 -19.96 11.48
CA ILE A 677 -17.29 -21.19 12.02
C ILE A 677 -18.09 -21.81 13.16
N SER A 678 -18.76 -20.98 13.96
CA SER A 678 -19.62 -21.43 15.07
C SER A 678 -20.83 -22.29 14.63
N LYS A 679 -21.13 -22.34 13.33
CA LYS A 679 -22.19 -23.17 12.74
C LYS A 679 -21.65 -24.46 12.07
N ILE A 680 -20.32 -24.63 12.05
CA ILE A 680 -19.68 -25.85 11.57
C ILE A 680 -19.61 -26.83 12.75
N VAL A 681 -20.52 -27.79 12.79
CA VAL A 681 -20.61 -28.82 13.84
C VAL A 681 -19.71 -29.99 13.44
#